data_9da23085dbb23153276e8aa897a51f89
#
_entry.id   9da23085dbb23153276e8aa897a51f89
#
_cell.length_a   1.000
_cell.length_b   1.000
_cell.length_c   1.000
_cell.angle_alpha   90.00
_cell.angle_beta   90.00
_cell.angle_gamma   90.00
#
_symmetry.space_group_name_H-M   'P 1'
#
loop_
_entity.id
_entity.type
_entity.pdbx_description
1 polymer ?
#
loop_
_entity_poly.entity_id
_entity_poly.type
_entity_poly.pdbx_seq_one_letter_code
_entity_poly.pdbx_strand_id
1 'polypeptide(L)'
;MKKRKMISAMLALLMSVTAVSGMSVSGVRAQTNEEKAREIVADMTLEEKIGQKLMLSFRSGWTMRDGTSVSAVTTINDEIYDIIGTYDIGSVILFAANFDPDATVNVELTDGLQRAAMDESLGKTAIPLMLGADQEGGIVYRLTGGTALPGNMALGASGDTDNAVMAGEIIGSELSAVGVNANFAPDADVNNNANNPVIGLRSFSSDPQIAAEFTSAYIAGVQKQNVATSAKHFPGHGNVSTDSHTGLPSIDSTKEELYATELVPFQAAIDAGTDMIMTAHIQFPNIVTEQLYSSLQDEWMSPPATMSREILTDLLRGEMGFDGVIVTDSMTMDGVANYFDVNERNLLAVKAGADILDIPFNDMSSWADMESKLIPLIDAFVQAYTEEDGYQGITLSQDELDESVVRILTMKFNRGIMDLAEDERTLEEKKAVAEEVVGSVANRESERLISANAVTVVKNENDLLPLKLDEHSRVLFASTYSRNNNRFVLAWERAKQAGLIPEGADYKILQHYNWTGLPDQVNSAINSDGTNFYGTNQDLLDWCTVLVHASEISSASNIDGYRVTCPQLFINYCEGLGKDTVAISLNQPYDVQAFSEADAIVAVYGTTSAGLDITESFGGGTISANAAFSPNLTAGVEVILGTFGASGKLPVDIPRYISGTGTYSDEIVYPLGHGLSY
;
A
#
# COMPACT_ATOMS: atom_id res chain seq x y z
N MET A 1 -34.69 36.67 34.47
CA MET A 1 -35.49 37.62 33.68
C MET A 1 -34.63 38.22 32.57
N LYS A 2 -35.13 38.20 31.34
CA LYS A 2 -34.60 38.87 30.13
C LYS A 2 -33.19 38.45 29.65
N LYS A 3 -33.04 37.61 28.68
CA LYS A 3 -33.04 37.83 27.23
C LYS A 3 -33.01 36.50 26.50
N ARG A 4 -34.12 36.03 26.04
CA ARG A 4 -34.29 35.17 24.88
C ARG A 4 -35.15 35.97 23.90
N LYS A 5 -34.63 36.16 22.68
CA LYS A 5 -35.34 36.48 21.42
C LYS A 5 -34.41 37.34 20.56
N MET A 6 -33.76 36.68 19.62
CA MET A 6 -33.51 37.24 18.29
C MET A 6 -32.68 36.24 17.52
N ILE A 7 -33.33 35.45 16.71
CA ILE A 7 -32.91 34.86 15.45
C ILE A 7 -34.13 34.06 14.95
N SER A 8 -34.99 34.76 14.24
CA SER A 8 -36.02 34.17 13.38
C SER A 8 -36.67 35.31 12.61
N ALA A 9 -36.03 35.82 11.61
CA ALA A 9 -36.63 36.68 10.61
C ALA A 9 -35.61 36.91 9.47
N MET A 10 -35.55 35.99 8.51
CA MET A 10 -35.15 36.27 7.14
C MET A 10 -35.39 35.03 6.28
N LEU A 11 -36.63 34.75 6.01
CA LEU A 11 -37.07 33.94 4.88
C LEU A 11 -38.53 34.27 4.59
N ALA A 12 -38.76 35.35 3.92
CA ALA A 12 -39.97 35.64 3.17
C ALA A 12 -39.80 36.99 2.46
N LEU A 13 -39.34 37.02 1.25
CA LEU A 13 -39.64 38.11 0.33
C LEU A 13 -39.62 37.62 -1.13
N LEU A 14 -40.80 37.48 -1.60
CA LEU A 14 -41.42 37.92 -2.84
C LEU A 14 -41.00 37.23 -4.14
N MET A 15 -41.86 36.34 -4.55
CA MET A 15 -42.19 36.16 -5.96
C MET A 15 -42.98 37.43 -6.43
N SER A 16 -42.37 38.21 -7.28
CA SER A 16 -43.07 39.11 -8.19
C SER A 16 -42.87 38.63 -9.61
N VAL A 17 -43.96 38.07 -10.15
CA VAL A 17 -44.07 37.75 -11.58
C VAL A 17 -44.12 39.05 -12.35
N THR A 18 -43.10 39.33 -13.14
CA THR A 18 -43.18 40.21 -14.31
C THR A 18 -42.84 39.38 -15.55
N ALA A 19 -43.87 39.11 -16.33
CA ALA A 19 -43.74 38.61 -17.67
C ALA A 19 -43.01 39.63 -18.52
N VAL A 20 -41.77 39.34 -18.91
CA VAL A 20 -41.08 39.98 -20.01
C VAL A 20 -40.81 38.91 -21.09
N SER A 21 -41.38 39.18 -22.24
CA SER A 21 -41.30 38.42 -23.46
C SER A 21 -39.90 38.00 -23.89
N GLY A 22 -39.77 36.74 -24.18
CA GLY A 22 -38.93 36.12 -25.22
C GLY A 22 -37.60 36.76 -25.58
N MET A 23 -36.58 36.44 -24.82
CA MET A 23 -35.23 36.17 -25.38
C MET A 23 -34.79 34.87 -24.73
N SER A 24 -34.71 33.80 -25.51
CA SER A 24 -34.01 32.58 -25.12
C SER A 24 -32.54 32.92 -24.94
N VAL A 25 -32.13 33.20 -23.72
CA VAL A 25 -30.73 33.06 -23.35
C VAL A 25 -30.50 31.55 -23.38
N SER A 26 -29.92 31.08 -24.46
CA SER A 26 -29.27 29.78 -24.50
C SER A 26 -28.19 29.85 -23.40
N GLY A 27 -28.50 29.34 -22.22
CA GLY A 27 -27.51 29.15 -21.18
C GLY A 27 -26.44 28.22 -21.76
N VAL A 28 -25.23 28.73 -21.93
CA VAL A 28 -24.08 27.90 -22.27
C VAL A 28 -23.97 26.90 -21.09
N ARG A 29 -24.33 25.66 -21.37
CA ARG A 29 -24.10 24.57 -20.40
C ARG A 29 -22.60 24.47 -20.19
N ALA A 30 -22.12 24.48 -18.95
CA ALA A 30 -20.72 24.21 -18.68
C ALA A 30 -20.34 22.82 -19.24
N GLN A 31 -19.23 22.75 -19.93
CA GLN A 31 -18.71 21.48 -20.47
C GLN A 31 -18.42 20.51 -19.34
N THR A 32 -18.72 19.23 -19.54
CA THR A 32 -18.28 18.15 -18.67
C THR A 32 -16.76 17.92 -18.80
N ASN A 33 -16.14 17.28 -17.83
CA ASN A 33 -14.72 16.95 -17.89
C ASN A 33 -14.41 15.99 -19.07
N GLU A 34 -15.33 15.09 -19.39
CA GLU A 34 -15.22 14.23 -20.57
C GLU A 34 -15.29 15.04 -21.88
N GLU A 35 -16.21 16.01 -21.99
CA GLU A 35 -16.29 16.88 -23.18
C GLU A 35 -14.98 17.67 -23.39
N LYS A 36 -14.37 18.18 -22.31
CA LYS A 36 -13.06 18.83 -22.36
C LYS A 36 -11.94 17.87 -22.81
N ALA A 37 -11.92 16.66 -22.25
CA ALA A 37 -10.95 15.63 -22.62
C ALA A 37 -11.05 15.28 -24.11
N ARG A 38 -12.27 15.10 -24.64
CA ARG A 38 -12.51 14.82 -26.07
C ARG A 38 -12.02 15.92 -26.99
N GLU A 39 -12.17 17.20 -26.62
CA GLU A 39 -11.64 18.32 -27.37
C GLU A 39 -10.10 18.28 -27.45
N ILE A 40 -9.40 18.01 -26.34
CA ILE A 40 -7.94 17.88 -26.32
C ILE A 40 -7.50 16.69 -27.19
N VAL A 41 -8.11 15.52 -27.01
CA VAL A 41 -7.76 14.29 -27.75
C VAL A 41 -7.95 14.46 -29.28
N ALA A 42 -8.95 15.24 -29.71
CA ALA A 42 -9.20 15.47 -31.12
C ALA A 42 -8.05 16.25 -31.81
N ASP A 43 -7.30 17.05 -31.06
CA ASP A 43 -6.18 17.85 -31.60
C ASP A 43 -4.81 17.15 -31.39
N MET A 44 -4.74 16.05 -30.65
CA MET A 44 -3.50 15.30 -30.39
C MET A 44 -3.07 14.45 -31.59
N THR A 45 -1.76 14.40 -31.82
CA THR A 45 -1.13 13.44 -32.74
C THR A 45 -1.17 12.02 -32.21
N LEU A 46 -0.88 11.03 -33.04
CA LEU A 46 -0.81 9.63 -32.66
C LEU A 46 0.24 9.41 -31.57
N GLU A 47 1.43 10.00 -31.72
CA GLU A 47 2.55 9.88 -30.79
C GLU A 47 2.23 10.50 -29.43
N GLU A 48 1.58 11.67 -29.38
CA GLU A 48 1.12 12.29 -28.14
C GLU A 48 0.11 11.40 -27.40
N LYS A 49 -0.84 10.78 -28.12
CA LYS A 49 -1.80 9.83 -27.55
C LYS A 49 -1.11 8.59 -26.98
N ILE A 50 -0.10 8.06 -27.69
CA ILE A 50 0.73 6.93 -27.21
C ILE A 50 1.48 7.32 -25.93
N GLY A 51 2.10 8.51 -25.90
CA GLY A 51 2.81 9.03 -24.73
C GLY A 51 1.93 9.06 -23.47
N GLN A 52 0.66 9.48 -23.59
CA GLN A 52 -0.27 9.50 -22.46
C GLN A 52 -0.56 8.11 -21.86
N LYS A 53 -0.35 7.03 -22.62
CA LYS A 53 -0.53 5.65 -22.14
C LYS A 53 0.69 5.09 -21.41
N LEU A 54 1.83 5.79 -21.43
CA LEU A 54 3.08 5.30 -20.85
C LEU A 54 3.29 5.85 -19.44
N MET A 55 3.59 4.94 -18.50
CA MET A 55 4.03 5.28 -17.14
C MET A 55 5.48 4.82 -16.97
N LEU A 56 6.39 5.78 -16.85
CA LEU A 56 7.82 5.52 -16.76
C LEU A 56 8.29 5.46 -15.29
N SER A 57 9.39 4.75 -15.05
CA SER A 57 10.10 4.68 -13.77
C SER A 57 11.56 5.10 -13.92
N PHE A 58 12.06 5.87 -12.95
CA PHE A 58 13.44 6.35 -12.87
C PHE A 58 14.08 5.97 -11.51
N ARG A 59 13.70 4.85 -10.91
CA ARG A 59 14.12 4.45 -9.55
C ARG A 59 15.59 4.01 -9.45
N SER A 60 16.19 3.54 -10.57
CA SER A 60 17.51 2.88 -10.56
C SER A 60 18.70 3.85 -10.66
N GLY A 61 18.45 5.15 -10.46
CA GLY A 61 19.46 6.19 -10.68
C GLY A 61 19.58 6.61 -12.15
N TRP A 62 20.55 7.46 -12.49
CA TRP A 62 20.74 7.97 -13.84
C TRP A 62 22.20 8.21 -14.18
N THR A 63 22.62 7.78 -15.38
CA THR A 63 23.93 8.08 -15.96
C THR A 63 23.75 9.02 -17.15
N MET A 64 24.24 10.24 -16.99
CA MET A 64 24.22 11.29 -18.00
C MET A 64 25.12 10.97 -19.19
N ARG A 65 24.86 11.56 -20.36
CA ARG A 65 25.71 11.43 -21.56
C ARG A 65 27.17 11.88 -21.37
N ASP A 66 27.43 12.77 -20.42
CA ASP A 66 28.78 13.20 -20.05
C ASP A 66 29.50 12.24 -19.09
N GLY A 67 28.83 11.15 -18.67
CA GLY A 67 29.35 10.14 -17.74
C GLY A 67 29.12 10.43 -16.26
N THR A 68 28.49 11.56 -15.92
CA THR A 68 28.07 11.85 -14.53
C THR A 68 26.92 10.90 -14.14
N SER A 69 26.96 10.35 -12.93
CA SER A 69 25.93 9.41 -12.45
C SER A 69 25.40 9.78 -11.09
N VAL A 70 24.10 9.55 -10.88
CA VAL A 70 23.43 9.59 -9.58
C VAL A 70 22.88 8.19 -9.25
N SER A 71 22.95 7.80 -7.97
CA SER A 71 22.51 6.47 -7.52
C SER A 71 21.00 6.35 -7.37
N ALA A 72 20.30 7.49 -7.25
CA ALA A 72 18.85 7.60 -7.19
C ALA A 72 18.42 8.94 -7.80
N VAL A 73 17.27 8.95 -8.47
CA VAL A 73 16.68 10.17 -9.02
C VAL A 73 15.76 10.77 -7.96
N THR A 74 16.32 11.65 -7.13
CA THR A 74 15.59 12.47 -6.14
C THR A 74 15.42 13.91 -6.61
N THR A 75 16.02 14.26 -7.72
CA THR A 75 15.86 15.54 -8.43
C THR A 75 15.87 15.29 -9.92
N ILE A 76 15.11 16.08 -10.68
CA ILE A 76 15.10 15.96 -12.14
C ILE A 76 16.42 16.50 -12.73
N ASN A 77 16.92 15.87 -13.80
CA ASN A 77 18.01 16.34 -14.62
C ASN A 77 17.52 16.71 -16.02
N ASP A 78 18.36 17.44 -16.78
CA ASP A 78 18.00 17.93 -18.10
C ASP A 78 17.61 16.81 -19.09
N GLU A 79 18.21 15.62 -18.99
CA GLU A 79 17.93 14.50 -19.89
C GLU A 79 16.56 13.87 -19.59
N ILE A 80 16.18 13.71 -18.32
CA ILE A 80 14.83 13.24 -17.92
C ILE A 80 13.79 14.29 -18.30
N TYR A 81 14.12 15.58 -18.10
CA TYR A 81 13.28 16.70 -18.53
C TYR A 81 12.98 16.64 -20.02
N ASP A 82 14.01 16.49 -20.86
CA ASP A 82 13.89 16.37 -22.31
C ASP A 82 13.04 15.15 -22.72
N ILE A 83 13.23 14.00 -22.07
CA ILE A 83 12.47 12.78 -22.38
C ILE A 83 10.98 12.98 -22.10
N ILE A 84 10.63 13.45 -20.91
CA ILE A 84 9.23 13.67 -20.53
C ILE A 84 8.55 14.64 -21.49
N GLY A 85 9.17 15.77 -21.74
CA GLY A 85 8.62 16.79 -22.62
C GLY A 85 8.61 16.39 -24.09
N THR A 86 9.61 15.63 -24.59
CA THR A 86 9.70 15.28 -26.01
C THR A 86 8.73 14.18 -26.42
N TYR A 87 8.44 13.23 -25.52
CA TYR A 87 7.60 12.06 -25.85
C TYR A 87 6.20 12.13 -25.22
N ASP A 88 5.78 13.30 -24.70
CA ASP A 88 4.46 13.54 -24.10
C ASP A 88 4.06 12.48 -23.07
N ILE A 89 5.03 12.06 -22.27
CA ILE A 89 4.83 11.02 -21.25
C ILE A 89 3.68 11.40 -20.34
N GLY A 90 2.68 10.52 -20.22
CA GLY A 90 1.46 10.81 -19.45
C GLY A 90 1.60 10.60 -17.95
N SER A 91 2.53 9.75 -17.54
CA SER A 91 2.63 9.31 -16.13
C SER A 91 4.05 8.91 -15.72
N VAL A 92 4.36 9.08 -14.42
CA VAL A 92 5.59 8.57 -13.79
C VAL A 92 5.23 7.91 -12.46
N ILE A 93 5.75 6.70 -12.23
CA ILE A 93 5.65 6.02 -10.93
C ILE A 93 6.90 6.26 -10.09
N LEU A 94 6.70 6.63 -8.81
CA LEU A 94 7.74 6.91 -7.85
C LEU A 94 7.85 5.78 -6.80
N PHE A 95 9.09 5.35 -6.55
CA PHE A 95 9.42 4.32 -5.57
C PHE A 95 10.15 4.92 -4.36
N ALA A 96 10.34 4.13 -3.31
CA ALA A 96 11.06 4.57 -2.11
C ALA A 96 12.47 5.14 -2.40
N ALA A 97 13.12 4.71 -3.50
CA ALA A 97 14.41 5.25 -3.94
C ALA A 97 14.31 6.70 -4.48
N ASN A 98 13.13 7.15 -4.88
CA ASN A 98 12.88 8.51 -5.36
C ASN A 98 12.52 9.48 -4.23
N PHE A 99 12.12 8.97 -3.06
CA PHE A 99 11.72 9.80 -1.94
C PHE A 99 12.85 10.00 -0.95
N ASP A 100 13.09 11.26 -0.58
CA ASP A 100 13.96 11.66 0.52
C ASP A 100 13.14 11.77 1.82
N PRO A 101 13.70 11.48 3.00
CA PRO A 101 13.06 11.78 4.28
C PRO A 101 12.68 13.25 4.46
N ASP A 102 13.40 14.17 3.80
CA ASP A 102 13.04 15.58 3.72
C ASP A 102 11.97 15.79 2.64
N ALA A 103 10.74 16.08 3.06
CA ALA A 103 9.61 16.28 2.18
C ALA A 103 9.81 17.39 1.15
N THR A 104 10.66 18.39 1.43
CA THR A 104 10.93 19.51 0.50
C THR A 104 11.68 19.05 -0.74
N VAL A 105 12.56 18.05 -0.62
CA VAL A 105 13.28 17.44 -1.76
C VAL A 105 12.29 16.72 -2.68
N ASN A 106 11.29 16.05 -2.12
CA ASN A 106 10.26 15.35 -2.88
C ASN A 106 9.42 16.34 -3.72
N VAL A 107 9.12 17.51 -3.13
CA VAL A 107 8.42 18.59 -3.87
C VAL A 107 9.27 19.12 -5.02
N GLU A 108 10.60 19.25 -4.87
CA GLU A 108 11.48 19.66 -5.98
C GLU A 108 11.46 18.68 -7.15
N LEU A 109 11.46 17.38 -6.85
CA LEU A 109 11.36 16.33 -7.87
C LEU A 109 10.04 16.42 -8.62
N THR A 110 8.91 16.42 -7.89
CA THR A 110 7.57 16.37 -8.49
C THR A 110 7.26 17.66 -9.26
N ASP A 111 7.63 18.84 -8.74
CA ASP A 111 7.50 20.11 -9.44
C ASP A 111 8.35 20.14 -10.72
N GLY A 112 9.57 19.63 -10.66
CA GLY A 112 10.44 19.51 -11.82
C GLY A 112 9.86 18.59 -12.91
N LEU A 113 9.29 17.44 -12.54
CA LEU A 113 8.62 16.51 -13.46
C LEU A 113 7.39 17.16 -14.09
N GLN A 114 6.57 17.87 -13.33
CA GLN A 114 5.40 18.59 -13.85
C GLN A 114 5.81 19.70 -14.82
N ARG A 115 6.84 20.47 -14.53
CA ARG A 115 7.35 21.50 -15.43
C ARG A 115 7.82 20.91 -16.76
N ALA A 116 8.45 19.74 -16.76
CA ALA A 116 8.88 19.07 -17.97
C ALA A 116 7.69 18.69 -18.89
N ALA A 117 6.61 18.17 -18.30
CA ALA A 117 5.42 17.78 -19.04
C ALA A 117 4.61 18.99 -19.58
N MET A 118 4.70 20.13 -18.90
CA MET A 118 3.97 21.36 -19.25
C MET A 118 4.79 22.38 -20.03
N ASP A 119 5.98 22.03 -20.52
CA ASP A 119 6.86 22.96 -21.25
C ASP A 119 6.39 23.14 -22.69
N GLU A 120 5.59 24.17 -22.92
CA GLU A 120 5.09 24.56 -24.26
C GLU A 120 6.20 24.90 -25.27
N SER A 121 7.45 25.16 -24.82
CA SER A 121 8.56 25.44 -25.73
C SER A 121 8.98 24.21 -26.54
N LEU A 122 8.55 23.02 -26.12
CA LEU A 122 8.74 21.77 -26.86
C LEU A 122 7.69 21.54 -27.94
N GLY A 123 6.74 22.47 -28.13
CA GLY A 123 5.77 22.50 -29.22
C GLY A 123 4.62 21.52 -29.08
N LYS A 124 4.23 21.18 -27.85
CA LYS A 124 3.29 20.10 -27.50
C LYS A 124 2.08 20.58 -26.71
N THR A 125 1.08 19.71 -26.60
CA THR A 125 -0.05 19.95 -25.72
C THR A 125 0.43 19.78 -24.27
N ALA A 126 0.45 20.89 -23.50
CA ALA A 126 0.92 20.88 -22.11
C ALA A 126 -0.07 20.13 -21.19
N ILE A 127 0.15 18.83 -21.02
CA ILE A 127 -0.69 17.96 -20.18
C ILE A 127 0.09 17.58 -18.92
N PRO A 128 -0.37 17.98 -17.72
CA PRO A 128 0.28 17.59 -16.46
C PRO A 128 0.36 16.08 -16.27
N LEU A 129 1.46 15.63 -15.66
CA LEU A 129 1.69 14.21 -15.35
C LEU A 129 0.74 13.68 -14.27
N MET A 130 0.30 12.44 -14.44
CA MET A 130 -0.09 11.63 -13.32
C MET A 130 1.20 11.12 -12.65
N LEU A 131 1.43 11.53 -11.40
CA LEU A 131 2.53 11.07 -10.56
C LEU A 131 1.99 10.09 -9.54
N GLY A 132 2.38 8.82 -9.68
CA GLY A 132 1.84 7.72 -8.89
C GLY A 132 2.85 7.10 -7.93
N ALA A 133 2.35 6.46 -6.87
CA ALA A 133 3.12 5.64 -5.95
C ALA A 133 2.26 4.52 -5.35
N ASP A 134 2.90 3.40 -4.95
CA ASP A 134 2.25 2.36 -4.14
C ASP A 134 2.33 2.72 -2.67
N GLN A 135 1.43 3.53 -2.18
CA GLN A 135 1.38 3.92 -0.77
C GLN A 135 0.17 3.25 -0.11
N GLU A 136 0.29 1.93 0.17
CA GLU A 136 -0.79 1.13 0.77
C GLU A 136 -0.86 1.33 2.29
N GLY A 137 0.29 1.66 2.89
CA GLY A 137 0.52 1.61 4.33
C GLY A 137 1.09 0.25 4.76
N GLY A 138 1.58 0.17 5.99
CA GLY A 138 2.18 -1.06 6.52
C GLY A 138 3.44 -1.48 5.76
N ILE A 139 3.42 -2.69 5.18
CA ILE A 139 4.61 -3.25 4.50
C ILE A 139 4.86 -2.67 3.10
N VAL A 140 3.86 -2.07 2.47
CA VAL A 140 3.98 -1.37 1.19
C VAL A 140 3.89 0.12 1.41
N TYR A 141 5.04 0.73 1.58
CA TYR A 141 5.23 2.12 1.97
C TYR A 141 6.41 2.73 1.20
N ARG A 142 6.20 3.87 0.52
CA ARG A 142 7.19 4.51 -0.37
C ARG A 142 7.65 5.87 0.11
N LEU A 143 6.73 6.72 0.61
CA LEU A 143 7.02 8.08 1.03
C LEU A 143 7.82 8.08 2.35
N THR A 144 9.14 7.97 2.26
CA THR A 144 10.03 8.05 3.43
C THR A 144 9.86 9.38 4.15
N GLY A 145 9.83 9.36 5.48
CA GLY A 145 9.52 10.55 6.29
C GLY A 145 8.04 10.77 6.58
N GLY A 146 7.13 10.21 5.76
CA GLY A 146 5.67 10.25 5.99
C GLY A 146 5.19 9.33 7.11
N THR A 147 3.88 9.20 7.24
CA THR A 147 3.21 8.32 8.21
C THR A 147 3.03 6.93 7.64
N ALA A 148 3.62 5.90 8.27
CA ALA A 148 3.67 4.55 7.70
C ALA A 148 2.33 3.79 7.78
N LEU A 149 1.53 4.05 8.82
CA LEU A 149 0.29 3.36 9.15
C LEU A 149 0.45 1.84 9.41
N PRO A 150 -0.53 1.17 10.01
CA PRO A 150 -0.36 -0.24 10.39
C PRO A 150 -0.53 -1.23 9.23
N GLY A 151 -1.14 -0.81 8.09
CA GLY A 151 -1.44 -1.66 6.93
C GLY A 151 -2.84 -2.25 6.93
N ASN A 152 -3.25 -2.81 5.78
CA ASN A 152 -4.64 -3.17 5.52
C ASN A 152 -5.17 -4.28 6.42
N MET A 153 -4.39 -5.33 6.68
CA MET A 153 -4.84 -6.41 7.59
C MET A 153 -5.08 -5.89 9.01
N ALA A 154 -4.27 -4.94 9.48
CA ALA A 154 -4.51 -4.27 10.75
C ALA A 154 -5.77 -3.40 10.72
N LEU A 155 -6.02 -2.69 9.61
CA LEU A 155 -7.28 -1.95 9.43
C LEU A 155 -8.48 -2.89 9.51
N GLY A 156 -8.47 -4.01 8.78
CA GLY A 156 -9.51 -5.04 8.86
C GLY A 156 -9.71 -5.60 10.27
N ALA A 157 -8.59 -5.83 10.99
CA ALA A 157 -8.63 -6.31 12.38
C ALA A 157 -9.26 -5.29 13.35
N SER A 158 -9.22 -4.00 13.05
CA SER A 158 -9.85 -2.97 13.88
C SER A 158 -11.38 -3.09 13.91
N GLY A 159 -11.98 -3.69 12.86
CA GLY A 159 -13.43 -3.86 12.73
C GLY A 159 -14.21 -2.55 12.58
N ASP A 160 -13.53 -1.43 12.36
CA ASP A 160 -14.12 -0.10 12.23
C ASP A 160 -13.60 0.59 10.96
N THR A 161 -14.48 0.76 9.97
CA THR A 161 -14.15 1.36 8.68
C THR A 161 -13.73 2.83 8.78
N ASP A 162 -14.07 3.55 9.85
CA ASP A 162 -13.59 4.92 10.08
C ASP A 162 -12.06 4.96 10.19
N ASN A 163 -11.42 3.89 10.67
CA ASN A 163 -9.96 3.76 10.67
C ASN A 163 -9.39 3.70 9.25
N ALA A 164 -10.08 3.05 8.31
CA ALA A 164 -9.65 3.00 6.90
C ALA A 164 -9.86 4.35 6.20
N VAL A 165 -10.96 5.07 6.50
CA VAL A 165 -11.17 6.45 6.02
C VAL A 165 -10.03 7.35 6.51
N MET A 166 -9.72 7.30 7.81
CA MET A 166 -8.67 8.12 8.42
C MET A 166 -7.28 7.78 7.84
N ALA A 167 -6.97 6.49 7.64
CA ALA A 167 -5.73 6.05 7.01
C ALA A 167 -5.63 6.58 5.57
N GLY A 168 -6.71 6.49 4.79
CA GLY A 168 -6.78 7.05 3.44
C GLY A 168 -6.61 8.57 3.41
N GLU A 169 -7.22 9.31 4.35
CA GLU A 169 -7.06 10.76 4.47
C GLU A 169 -5.60 11.16 4.77
N ILE A 170 -4.92 10.43 5.66
CA ILE A 170 -3.50 10.67 5.98
C ILE A 170 -2.64 10.44 4.74
N ILE A 171 -2.77 9.26 4.13
CA ILE A 171 -2.00 8.91 2.91
C ILE A 171 -2.24 9.93 1.81
N GLY A 172 -3.51 10.22 1.50
CA GLY A 172 -3.86 11.16 0.45
C GLY A 172 -3.31 12.56 0.72
N SER A 173 -3.39 13.06 1.96
CA SER A 173 -2.88 14.38 2.33
C SER A 173 -1.36 14.47 2.19
N GLU A 174 -0.62 13.45 2.63
CA GLU A 174 0.84 13.43 2.55
C GLU A 174 1.33 13.28 1.10
N LEU A 175 0.70 12.43 0.30
CA LEU A 175 0.99 12.28 -1.13
C LEU A 175 0.72 13.60 -1.89
N SER A 176 -0.45 14.20 -1.68
CA SER A 176 -0.81 15.48 -2.29
C SER A 176 0.16 16.59 -1.90
N ALA A 177 0.60 16.63 -0.64
CA ALA A 177 1.53 17.66 -0.15
C ALA A 177 2.91 17.60 -0.84
N VAL A 178 3.37 16.42 -1.25
CA VAL A 178 4.61 16.24 -2.02
C VAL A 178 4.39 16.21 -3.53
N GLY A 179 3.17 16.52 -4.01
CA GLY A 179 2.86 16.62 -5.44
C GLY A 179 2.57 15.29 -6.13
N VAL A 180 2.42 14.18 -5.38
CA VAL A 180 1.94 12.89 -5.89
C VAL A 180 0.41 12.92 -5.94
N ASN A 181 -0.18 12.62 -7.10
CA ASN A 181 -1.60 12.80 -7.38
C ASN A 181 -2.35 11.51 -7.72
N ALA A 182 -1.66 10.36 -7.66
CA ALA A 182 -2.25 9.03 -7.81
C ALA A 182 -1.64 8.04 -6.80
N ASN A 183 -2.48 7.20 -6.21
CA ASN A 183 -2.08 6.14 -5.30
C ASN A 183 -2.53 4.78 -5.85
N PHE A 184 -1.59 3.86 -6.10
CA PHE A 184 -1.91 2.49 -6.50
C PHE A 184 -2.28 1.66 -5.26
N ALA A 185 -3.40 2.04 -4.68
CA ALA A 185 -4.05 1.44 -3.52
C ALA A 185 -5.55 1.79 -3.54
N PRO A 186 -6.38 1.01 -2.82
CA PRO A 186 -6.04 -0.09 -1.93
C PRO A 186 -5.77 -1.41 -2.64
N ASP A 187 -5.07 -2.34 -1.94
CA ASP A 187 -5.11 -3.75 -2.27
C ASP A 187 -6.51 -4.29 -1.90
N ALA A 188 -7.28 -4.67 -2.92
CA ALA A 188 -8.65 -5.15 -2.80
C ALA A 188 -8.74 -6.70 -2.85
N ASP A 189 -7.59 -7.38 -2.85
CA ASP A 189 -7.53 -8.84 -2.88
C ASP A 189 -8.07 -9.46 -1.59
N VAL A 190 -8.79 -10.56 -1.71
CA VAL A 190 -9.32 -11.33 -0.57
C VAL A 190 -8.30 -12.38 -0.15
N ASN A 191 -7.79 -12.32 1.09
CA ASN A 191 -6.75 -13.23 1.59
C ASN A 191 -7.35 -14.61 1.99
N ASN A 192 -7.94 -15.32 1.03
CA ASN A 192 -8.58 -16.62 1.22
C ASN A 192 -7.62 -17.82 1.17
N ASN A 193 -6.32 -17.59 0.99
CA ASN A 193 -5.28 -18.62 0.98
C ASN A 193 -4.15 -18.25 1.95
N ALA A 194 -4.06 -18.94 3.09
CA ALA A 194 -3.03 -18.73 4.09
C ALA A 194 -1.58 -18.90 3.56
N ASN A 195 -1.40 -19.64 2.46
CA ASN A 195 -0.10 -19.85 1.81
C ASN A 195 0.25 -18.79 0.75
N ASN A 196 -0.60 -17.76 0.56
CA ASN A 196 -0.31 -16.71 -0.39
C ASN A 196 0.98 -15.95 0.01
N PRO A 197 1.99 -15.91 -0.88
CA PRO A 197 3.29 -15.31 -0.54
C PRO A 197 3.35 -13.79 -0.74
N VAL A 198 2.34 -13.18 -1.40
CA VAL A 198 2.40 -11.80 -1.91
C VAL A 198 1.38 -10.91 -1.20
N ILE A 199 0.14 -11.35 -1.09
CA ILE A 199 -0.96 -10.54 -0.57
C ILE A 199 -0.92 -10.50 0.96
N GLY A 200 -1.27 -11.57 1.65
CA GLY A 200 -1.15 -11.66 3.11
C GLY A 200 -1.60 -10.39 3.84
N LEU A 201 -0.65 -9.70 4.46
CA LEU A 201 -0.87 -8.46 5.24
C LEU A 201 -1.41 -7.27 4.41
N ARG A 202 -1.32 -7.31 3.08
CA ARG A 202 -1.82 -6.25 2.19
C ARG A 202 -3.33 -6.29 2.02
N SER A 203 -3.96 -7.47 2.20
CA SER A 203 -5.42 -7.63 2.20
C SER A 203 -6.04 -7.19 3.52
N PHE A 204 -7.26 -6.65 3.48
CA PHE A 204 -8.02 -6.30 4.67
C PHE A 204 -8.54 -7.54 5.41
N SER A 205 -8.96 -8.59 4.69
CA SER A 205 -9.60 -9.77 5.30
C SER A 205 -9.61 -10.99 4.36
N SER A 206 -9.88 -12.16 4.93
CA SER A 206 -10.30 -13.35 4.17
C SER A 206 -11.80 -13.36 3.86
N ASP A 207 -12.60 -12.48 4.47
CA ASP A 207 -14.01 -12.32 4.16
C ASP A 207 -14.20 -11.25 3.07
N PRO A 208 -14.83 -11.58 1.93
CA PRO A 208 -14.98 -10.66 0.82
C PRO A 208 -15.85 -9.43 1.14
N GLN A 209 -16.80 -9.52 2.08
CA GLN A 209 -17.63 -8.39 2.47
C GLN A 209 -16.83 -7.40 3.35
N ILE A 210 -16.07 -7.90 4.32
CA ILE A 210 -15.16 -7.07 5.11
C ILE A 210 -14.14 -6.39 4.19
N ALA A 211 -13.53 -7.14 3.27
CA ALA A 211 -12.58 -6.58 2.29
C ALA A 211 -13.25 -5.46 1.46
N ALA A 212 -14.50 -5.65 1.02
CA ALA A 212 -15.27 -4.67 0.26
C ALA A 212 -15.57 -3.39 1.05
N GLU A 213 -16.02 -3.51 2.30
CA GLU A 213 -16.32 -2.38 3.17
C GLU A 213 -15.07 -1.52 3.43
N PHE A 214 -13.94 -2.17 3.77
CA PHE A 214 -12.68 -1.47 4.02
C PHE A 214 -12.07 -0.88 2.74
N THR A 215 -12.17 -1.57 1.61
CA THR A 215 -11.75 -1.05 0.28
C THR A 215 -12.50 0.26 -0.02
N SER A 216 -13.83 0.27 0.09
CA SER A 216 -14.65 1.46 -0.16
C SER A 216 -14.30 2.61 0.78
N ALA A 217 -14.11 2.31 2.06
CA ALA A 217 -13.77 3.31 3.08
C ALA A 217 -12.38 3.94 2.83
N TYR A 218 -11.38 3.13 2.48
CA TYR A 218 -10.03 3.60 2.15
C TYR A 218 -10.05 4.52 0.92
N ILE A 219 -10.74 4.11 -0.17
CA ILE A 219 -10.92 4.91 -1.38
C ILE A 219 -11.53 6.28 -1.03
N ALA A 220 -12.61 6.28 -0.25
CA ALA A 220 -13.26 7.52 0.16
C ALA A 220 -12.31 8.46 0.92
N GLY A 221 -11.44 7.92 1.79
CA GLY A 221 -10.43 8.68 2.52
C GLY A 221 -9.40 9.34 1.61
N VAL A 222 -8.77 8.56 0.72
CA VAL A 222 -7.73 9.06 -0.21
C VAL A 222 -8.30 10.11 -1.16
N GLN A 223 -9.48 9.86 -1.72
CA GLN A 223 -10.09 10.74 -2.71
C GLN A 223 -10.52 12.11 -2.15
N LYS A 224 -10.76 12.24 -0.85
CA LYS A 224 -10.99 13.55 -0.19
C LYS A 224 -9.81 14.51 -0.35
N GLN A 225 -8.64 14.01 -0.64
CA GLN A 225 -7.41 14.79 -0.83
C GLN A 225 -7.07 15.01 -2.32
N ASN A 226 -8.02 14.75 -3.23
CA ASN A 226 -7.86 14.84 -4.70
C ASN A 226 -6.74 13.95 -5.26
N VAL A 227 -6.39 12.86 -4.57
CA VAL A 227 -5.48 11.83 -5.07
C VAL A 227 -6.29 10.72 -5.71
N ALA A 228 -5.94 10.34 -6.94
CA ALA A 228 -6.59 9.25 -7.66
C ALA A 228 -6.28 7.91 -6.96
N THR A 229 -7.24 6.98 -6.95
CA THR A 229 -7.12 5.65 -6.34
C THR A 229 -7.11 4.55 -7.39
N SER A 230 -6.42 3.45 -7.11
CA SER A 230 -6.40 2.25 -7.95
C SER A 230 -6.59 1.00 -7.12
N ALA A 231 -7.76 0.37 -7.22
CA ALA A 231 -7.98 -0.94 -6.61
C ALA A 231 -7.21 -2.03 -7.36
N LYS A 232 -6.58 -2.97 -6.62
CA LYS A 232 -5.68 -3.99 -7.20
C LYS A 232 -5.74 -5.32 -6.44
N HIS A 233 -5.42 -6.45 -7.09
CA HIS A 233 -4.99 -6.68 -8.47
C HIS A 233 -6.08 -7.47 -9.21
N PHE A 234 -6.77 -6.82 -10.13
CA PHE A 234 -7.95 -7.39 -10.80
C PHE A 234 -7.61 -8.57 -11.73
N PRO A 235 -8.40 -9.65 -11.74
CA PRO A 235 -9.66 -9.90 -11.03
C PRO A 235 -9.53 -10.56 -9.64
N GLY A 236 -8.35 -10.56 -9.02
CA GLY A 236 -8.08 -11.06 -7.68
C GLY A 236 -6.79 -11.87 -7.63
N HIS A 237 -5.92 -11.55 -6.65
CA HIS A 237 -4.61 -12.18 -6.42
C HIS A 237 -4.56 -12.97 -5.10
N GLY A 238 -5.63 -12.97 -4.30
CA GLY A 238 -5.62 -13.53 -2.95
C GLY A 238 -5.52 -15.05 -2.90
N ASN A 239 -6.03 -15.77 -3.90
CA ASN A 239 -6.08 -17.23 -3.94
C ASN A 239 -4.92 -17.90 -4.70
N VAL A 240 -3.76 -17.27 -4.76
CA VAL A 240 -2.58 -17.88 -5.40
C VAL A 240 -1.59 -18.42 -4.36
N SER A 241 -0.83 -19.44 -4.75
CA SER A 241 0.32 -19.97 -4.00
C SER A 241 1.67 -19.68 -4.67
N THR A 242 1.65 -19.00 -5.82
CA THR A 242 2.83 -18.58 -6.59
C THR A 242 2.87 -17.08 -6.68
N ASP A 243 4.05 -16.49 -6.48
CA ASP A 243 4.30 -15.06 -6.59
C ASP A 243 4.40 -14.65 -8.07
N SER A 244 3.57 -13.71 -8.53
CA SER A 244 3.60 -13.18 -9.90
C SER A 244 4.87 -12.39 -10.25
N HIS A 245 5.67 -11.99 -9.24
CA HIS A 245 7.00 -11.42 -9.45
C HIS A 245 8.05 -12.47 -9.87
N THR A 246 7.78 -13.76 -9.65
CA THR A 246 8.74 -14.86 -9.88
C THR A 246 8.23 -15.92 -10.85
N GLY A 247 7.00 -15.80 -11.35
CA GLY A 247 6.39 -16.72 -12.29
C GLY A 247 4.97 -16.32 -12.67
N LEU A 248 4.30 -17.12 -13.49
CA LEU A 248 2.92 -16.89 -13.91
C LEU A 248 1.97 -17.79 -13.11
N PRO A 249 1.23 -17.23 -12.11
CA PRO A 249 0.25 -17.99 -11.35
C PRO A 249 -1.01 -18.27 -12.17
N SER A 250 -1.77 -19.30 -11.75
CA SER A 250 -3.07 -19.65 -12.32
C SER A 250 -4.10 -19.87 -11.22
N ILE A 251 -5.31 -19.40 -11.45
CA ILE A 251 -6.48 -19.59 -10.58
C ILE A 251 -7.54 -20.36 -11.35
N ASP A 252 -7.92 -21.54 -10.85
CA ASP A 252 -8.87 -22.43 -11.48
C ASP A 252 -10.34 -22.16 -11.06
N SER A 253 -10.62 -21.00 -10.44
CA SER A 253 -11.97 -20.61 -10.04
C SER A 253 -12.88 -20.43 -11.25
N THR A 254 -14.15 -20.84 -11.10
CA THR A 254 -15.21 -20.52 -12.04
C THR A 254 -15.60 -19.05 -11.91
N LYS A 255 -16.31 -18.53 -12.91
CA LYS A 255 -16.81 -17.16 -12.88
C LYS A 255 -17.74 -16.91 -11.69
N GLU A 256 -18.60 -17.89 -11.36
CA GLU A 256 -19.50 -17.83 -10.22
C GLU A 256 -18.75 -17.76 -8.89
N GLU A 257 -17.65 -18.49 -8.75
CA GLU A 257 -16.78 -18.44 -7.57
C GLU A 257 -16.08 -17.09 -7.44
N LEU A 258 -15.57 -16.52 -8.56
CA LEU A 258 -14.99 -15.18 -8.53
C LEU A 258 -16.02 -14.11 -8.11
N TYR A 259 -17.26 -14.16 -8.62
CA TYR A 259 -18.32 -13.24 -8.20
C TYR A 259 -18.73 -13.40 -6.74
N ALA A 260 -18.55 -14.58 -6.17
CA ALA A 260 -18.83 -14.83 -4.76
C ALA A 260 -17.71 -14.37 -3.83
N THR A 261 -16.48 -14.17 -4.32
CA THR A 261 -15.30 -13.92 -3.49
C THR A 261 -14.46 -12.75 -4.02
N GLU A 262 -13.63 -12.98 -5.03
CA GLU A 262 -12.59 -12.04 -5.46
C GLU A 262 -13.16 -10.75 -6.05
N LEU A 263 -14.26 -10.81 -6.80
CA LEU A 263 -14.86 -9.65 -7.45
C LEU A 263 -15.70 -8.78 -6.51
N VAL A 264 -16.04 -9.25 -5.32
CA VAL A 264 -16.86 -8.49 -4.35
C VAL A 264 -16.19 -7.16 -3.95
N PRO A 265 -14.91 -7.12 -3.52
CA PRO A 265 -14.23 -5.86 -3.20
C PRO A 265 -14.01 -4.97 -4.44
N PHE A 266 -13.79 -5.55 -5.62
CA PHE A 266 -13.65 -4.76 -6.86
C PHE A 266 -14.96 -4.09 -7.26
N GLN A 267 -16.11 -4.79 -7.13
CA GLN A 267 -17.40 -4.15 -7.37
C GLN A 267 -17.64 -3.02 -6.37
N ALA A 268 -17.28 -3.22 -5.10
CA ALA A 268 -17.39 -2.18 -4.09
C ALA A 268 -16.45 -0.99 -4.37
N ALA A 269 -15.26 -1.23 -4.92
CA ALA A 269 -14.36 -0.17 -5.38
C ALA A 269 -14.95 0.63 -6.55
N ILE A 270 -15.57 -0.03 -7.52
CA ILE A 270 -16.28 0.59 -8.64
C ILE A 270 -17.43 1.45 -8.11
N ASP A 271 -18.26 0.90 -7.24
CA ASP A 271 -19.40 1.59 -6.64
C ASP A 271 -18.97 2.79 -5.76
N ALA A 272 -17.79 2.72 -5.14
CA ALA A 272 -17.16 3.83 -4.40
C ALA A 272 -16.54 4.89 -5.31
N GLY A 273 -16.46 4.64 -6.61
CA GLY A 273 -15.92 5.58 -7.61
C GLY A 273 -14.39 5.60 -7.65
N THR A 274 -13.74 4.42 -7.54
CA THR A 274 -12.29 4.34 -7.78
C THR A 274 -11.95 4.86 -9.18
N ASP A 275 -10.84 5.58 -9.29
CA ASP A 275 -10.43 6.19 -10.57
C ASP A 275 -9.82 5.17 -11.52
N MET A 276 -9.09 4.21 -10.93
CA MET A 276 -8.34 3.21 -11.67
C MET A 276 -8.57 1.82 -11.08
N ILE A 277 -8.38 0.81 -11.92
CA ILE A 277 -8.23 -0.58 -11.51
C ILE A 277 -6.92 -1.10 -12.12
N MET A 278 -6.05 -1.68 -11.27
CA MET A 278 -4.80 -2.29 -11.69
C MET A 278 -5.00 -3.78 -11.94
N THR A 279 -4.46 -4.27 -13.05
CA THR A 279 -4.63 -5.66 -13.52
C THR A 279 -3.63 -6.60 -12.86
N ALA A 280 -3.97 -7.89 -12.75
CA ALA A 280 -3.07 -8.94 -12.28
C ALA A 280 -2.43 -9.73 -13.42
N HIS A 281 -1.16 -10.14 -13.24
CA HIS A 281 -0.49 -11.08 -14.14
C HIS A 281 -0.77 -12.52 -13.75
N ILE A 282 -2.05 -12.95 -13.89
CA ILE A 282 -2.57 -14.25 -13.45
C ILE A 282 -3.43 -14.85 -14.56
N GLN A 283 -3.32 -16.17 -14.77
CA GLN A 283 -4.18 -16.91 -15.68
C GLN A 283 -5.49 -17.34 -14.99
N PHE A 284 -6.60 -17.31 -15.75
CA PHE A 284 -7.92 -17.79 -15.32
C PHE A 284 -8.49 -18.76 -16.37
N PRO A 285 -7.94 -19.97 -16.50
CA PRO A 285 -8.23 -20.89 -17.61
C PRO A 285 -9.69 -21.37 -17.65
N ASN A 286 -10.45 -21.31 -16.54
CA ASN A 286 -11.87 -21.65 -16.52
C ASN A 286 -12.80 -20.51 -16.97
N ILE A 287 -12.25 -19.32 -17.21
CA ILE A 287 -13.01 -18.12 -17.62
C ILE A 287 -12.56 -17.67 -19.00
N VAL A 288 -11.24 -17.66 -19.23
CA VAL A 288 -10.62 -17.20 -20.47
C VAL A 288 -10.55 -18.35 -21.46
N THR A 289 -11.22 -18.19 -22.61
CA THR A 289 -11.24 -19.17 -23.69
C THR A 289 -10.23 -18.87 -24.80
N GLU A 290 -9.83 -17.62 -24.92
CA GLU A 290 -8.82 -17.20 -25.89
C GLU A 290 -7.45 -17.79 -25.54
N GLN A 291 -6.61 -17.93 -26.59
CA GLN A 291 -5.25 -18.43 -26.44
C GLN A 291 -4.30 -17.44 -27.10
N LEU A 292 -3.19 -17.13 -26.45
CA LEU A 292 -2.06 -16.39 -27.01
C LEU A 292 -0.87 -17.31 -27.25
N TYR A 293 -0.15 -17.05 -28.35
CA TYR A 293 1.11 -17.73 -28.59
C TYR A 293 2.23 -16.98 -27.85
N SER A 294 2.89 -17.66 -26.93
CA SER A 294 4.06 -17.13 -26.23
C SER A 294 5.28 -17.19 -27.15
N SER A 295 5.77 -16.03 -27.55
CA SER A 295 6.93 -15.94 -28.44
C SER A 295 8.24 -16.43 -27.80
N LEU A 296 8.35 -16.32 -26.47
CA LEU A 296 9.55 -16.72 -25.73
C LEU A 296 9.54 -18.17 -25.25
N GLN A 297 8.34 -18.76 -25.07
CA GLN A 297 8.19 -20.16 -24.63
C GLN A 297 7.88 -21.13 -25.81
N ASP A 298 7.59 -20.59 -27.01
CA ASP A 298 7.23 -21.35 -28.22
C ASP A 298 5.99 -22.25 -28.01
N GLU A 299 4.97 -21.75 -27.29
CA GLU A 299 3.75 -22.49 -26.97
C GLU A 299 2.49 -21.61 -26.95
N TRP A 300 1.32 -22.26 -27.14
CA TRP A 300 0.02 -21.61 -26.92
C TRP A 300 -0.39 -21.72 -25.46
N MET A 301 -0.86 -20.61 -24.88
CA MET A 301 -1.24 -20.53 -23.48
C MET A 301 -2.47 -19.66 -23.27
N SER A 302 -3.17 -19.87 -22.16
CA SER A 302 -4.18 -18.92 -21.68
C SER A 302 -3.49 -17.61 -21.34
N PRO A 303 -3.96 -16.44 -21.84
CA PRO A 303 -3.33 -15.17 -21.49
C PRO A 303 -3.49 -14.87 -19.99
N PRO A 304 -2.53 -14.14 -19.39
CA PRO A 304 -2.77 -13.53 -18.09
C PRO A 304 -3.88 -12.47 -18.21
N ALA A 305 -4.57 -12.16 -17.10
CA ALA A 305 -5.68 -11.20 -17.07
C ALA A 305 -5.33 -9.86 -17.73
N THR A 306 -4.11 -9.36 -17.51
CA THR A 306 -3.58 -8.13 -18.12
C THR A 306 -3.64 -8.14 -19.66
N MET A 307 -3.62 -9.30 -20.30
CA MET A 307 -3.61 -9.45 -21.76
C MET A 307 -4.90 -10.14 -22.28
N SER A 308 -5.91 -10.32 -21.45
CA SER A 308 -7.18 -10.95 -21.82
C SER A 308 -8.28 -9.93 -22.05
N ARG A 309 -8.80 -9.88 -23.29
CA ARG A 309 -9.95 -9.04 -23.63
C ARG A 309 -11.21 -9.51 -22.88
N GLU A 310 -11.37 -10.83 -22.70
CA GLU A 310 -12.49 -11.42 -21.95
C GLU A 310 -12.50 -10.93 -20.49
N ILE A 311 -11.32 -10.66 -19.90
CA ILE A 311 -11.20 -10.13 -18.52
C ILE A 311 -11.34 -8.60 -18.48
N LEU A 312 -10.56 -7.86 -19.27
CA LEU A 312 -10.50 -6.39 -19.14
C LEU A 312 -11.68 -5.69 -19.82
N THR A 313 -12.07 -6.17 -21.00
CA THR A 313 -13.14 -5.53 -21.76
C THR A 313 -14.51 -6.14 -21.44
N ASP A 314 -14.64 -7.46 -21.51
CA ASP A 314 -15.96 -8.08 -21.40
C ASP A 314 -16.42 -8.17 -19.94
N LEU A 315 -15.56 -8.64 -19.01
CA LEU A 315 -15.91 -8.75 -17.61
C LEU A 315 -15.86 -7.38 -16.90
N LEU A 316 -14.70 -6.71 -16.88
CA LEU A 316 -14.51 -5.49 -16.05
C LEU A 316 -15.34 -4.32 -16.59
N ARG A 317 -15.22 -3.97 -17.88
CA ARG A 317 -16.00 -2.87 -18.47
C ARG A 317 -17.44 -3.27 -18.76
N GLY A 318 -17.64 -4.43 -19.40
CA GLY A 318 -18.95 -4.84 -19.90
C GLY A 318 -19.91 -5.30 -18.80
N GLU A 319 -19.48 -6.22 -17.94
CA GLU A 319 -20.36 -6.82 -16.93
C GLU A 319 -20.35 -6.08 -15.60
N MET A 320 -19.17 -5.66 -15.12
CA MET A 320 -19.04 -4.93 -13.85
C MET A 320 -19.27 -3.42 -14.01
N GLY A 321 -19.26 -2.89 -15.25
CA GLY A 321 -19.60 -1.49 -15.55
C GLY A 321 -18.51 -0.48 -15.16
N PHE A 322 -17.23 -0.86 -15.22
CA PHE A 322 -16.15 0.05 -14.92
C PHE A 322 -15.81 0.97 -16.09
N ASP A 323 -16.04 2.26 -15.92
CA ASP A 323 -15.78 3.32 -16.93
C ASP A 323 -14.47 4.09 -16.69
N GLY A 324 -13.75 3.80 -15.60
CA GLY A 324 -12.49 4.44 -15.23
C GLY A 324 -11.27 3.93 -16.02
N VAL A 325 -10.08 4.24 -15.54
CA VAL A 325 -8.81 3.90 -16.18
C VAL A 325 -8.34 2.49 -15.77
N ILE A 326 -8.03 1.64 -16.74
CA ILE A 326 -7.38 0.35 -16.48
C ILE A 326 -5.88 0.55 -16.60
N VAL A 327 -5.14 0.35 -15.50
CA VAL A 327 -3.68 0.38 -15.46
C VAL A 327 -3.13 -1.03 -15.29
N THR A 328 -2.07 -1.38 -15.99
CA THR A 328 -1.41 -2.68 -15.77
C THR A 328 -0.63 -2.67 -14.47
N ASP A 329 -0.42 -3.83 -13.84
CA ASP A 329 0.75 -4.02 -12.97
C ASP A 329 2.02 -3.94 -13.81
N SER A 330 3.19 -3.85 -13.17
CA SER A 330 4.46 -3.65 -13.86
C SER A 330 4.68 -4.67 -14.98
N MET A 331 4.80 -4.19 -16.21
CA MET A 331 5.01 -5.05 -17.39
C MET A 331 6.38 -5.72 -17.40
N THR A 332 7.23 -5.47 -16.40
CA THR A 332 8.54 -6.12 -16.23
C THR A 332 8.52 -7.35 -15.33
N MET A 333 7.39 -7.66 -14.70
CA MET A 333 7.26 -8.82 -13.82
C MET A 333 7.35 -10.13 -14.60
N ASP A 334 7.95 -11.15 -13.98
CA ASP A 334 8.20 -12.47 -14.60
C ASP A 334 6.91 -13.15 -15.08
N GLY A 335 5.77 -12.86 -14.49
CA GLY A 335 4.44 -13.33 -14.92
C GLY A 335 4.09 -12.99 -16.38
N VAL A 336 4.70 -11.96 -16.96
CA VAL A 336 4.54 -11.61 -18.37
C VAL A 336 5.86 -11.53 -19.11
N ALA A 337 6.93 -11.05 -18.47
CA ALA A 337 8.22 -10.79 -19.12
C ALA A 337 8.94 -12.06 -19.56
N ASN A 338 8.71 -13.20 -18.90
CA ASN A 338 9.29 -14.50 -19.28
C ASN A 338 8.56 -15.16 -20.45
N TYR A 339 7.39 -14.64 -20.87
CA TYR A 339 6.52 -15.26 -21.86
C TYR A 339 6.43 -14.48 -23.17
N PHE A 340 6.57 -13.14 -23.11
CA PHE A 340 6.35 -12.25 -24.25
C PHE A 340 7.46 -11.21 -24.38
N ASP A 341 7.84 -10.89 -25.62
CA ASP A 341 8.78 -9.80 -25.93
C ASP A 341 8.25 -8.44 -25.39
N VAL A 342 9.16 -7.50 -25.15
CA VAL A 342 8.82 -6.20 -24.56
C VAL A 342 7.73 -5.48 -25.35
N ASN A 343 7.86 -5.36 -26.67
CA ASN A 343 6.88 -4.67 -27.49
C ASN A 343 5.58 -5.46 -27.58
N GLU A 344 5.71 -6.78 -27.78
CA GLU A 344 4.57 -7.69 -27.91
C GLU A 344 3.66 -7.61 -26.67
N ARG A 345 4.21 -7.76 -25.44
CA ARG A 345 3.39 -7.76 -24.21
C ARG A 345 2.65 -6.45 -23.97
N ASN A 346 3.28 -5.31 -24.29
CA ASN A 346 2.65 -4.00 -24.15
C ASN A 346 1.52 -3.80 -25.17
N LEU A 347 1.72 -4.20 -26.42
CA LEU A 347 0.69 -4.15 -27.46
C LEU A 347 -0.49 -5.07 -27.13
N LEU A 348 -0.24 -6.28 -26.62
CA LEU A 348 -1.27 -7.22 -26.21
C LEU A 348 -2.10 -6.70 -25.02
N ALA A 349 -1.47 -6.06 -24.02
CA ALA A 349 -2.18 -5.43 -22.92
C ALA A 349 -3.12 -4.31 -23.39
N VAL A 350 -2.65 -3.44 -24.30
CA VAL A 350 -3.49 -2.39 -24.91
C VAL A 350 -4.61 -3.01 -25.72
N LYS A 351 -4.34 -4.05 -26.51
CA LYS A 351 -5.35 -4.77 -27.30
C LYS A 351 -6.42 -5.42 -26.41
N ALA A 352 -6.05 -5.85 -25.20
CA ALA A 352 -6.99 -6.38 -24.21
C ALA A 352 -7.88 -5.31 -23.57
N GLY A 353 -7.48 -4.03 -23.59
CA GLY A 353 -8.26 -2.91 -23.06
C GLY A 353 -7.56 -2.10 -21.97
N ALA A 354 -6.26 -2.30 -21.71
CA ALA A 354 -5.49 -1.49 -20.78
C ALA A 354 -5.33 -0.06 -21.30
N ASP A 355 -5.50 0.93 -20.42
CA ASP A 355 -5.36 2.35 -20.73
C ASP A 355 -3.94 2.84 -20.48
N ILE A 356 -3.34 2.49 -19.32
CA ILE A 356 -1.99 2.88 -18.92
C ILE A 356 -1.13 1.63 -18.72
N LEU A 357 0.08 1.68 -19.26
CA LEU A 357 1.09 0.65 -19.13
C LEU A 357 2.08 1.06 -18.04
N ASP A 358 2.03 0.38 -16.88
CA ASP A 358 2.99 0.62 -15.80
C ASP A 358 4.31 -0.08 -16.11
N ILE A 359 5.40 0.68 -16.03
CA ILE A 359 6.78 0.24 -16.28
C ILE A 359 6.84 -0.68 -17.52
N PRO A 360 6.55 -0.16 -18.74
CA PRO A 360 6.41 -0.97 -19.95
C PRO A 360 7.68 -1.74 -20.32
N PHE A 361 8.84 -1.30 -19.83
CA PHE A 361 10.16 -1.92 -19.96
C PHE A 361 10.96 -1.65 -18.67
N ASN A 362 12.10 -2.35 -18.49
CA ASN A 362 12.97 -2.15 -17.33
C ASN A 362 13.31 -0.66 -17.15
N ASP A 363 13.49 -0.24 -15.90
CA ASP A 363 13.78 1.15 -15.54
C ASP A 363 14.72 1.83 -16.53
N MET A 364 14.43 3.09 -16.79
CA MET A 364 15.35 3.95 -17.52
C MET A 364 16.41 4.46 -16.56
N SER A 365 17.67 4.33 -16.95
CA SER A 365 18.83 4.74 -16.17
C SER A 365 19.84 5.56 -16.96
N SER A 366 19.54 5.85 -18.22
CA SER A 366 20.39 6.63 -19.14
C SER A 366 19.65 7.07 -20.39
N TRP A 367 20.24 8.03 -21.12
CA TRP A 367 19.75 8.40 -22.46
C TRP A 367 19.77 7.22 -23.46
N ALA A 368 20.75 6.32 -23.34
CA ALA A 368 20.82 5.13 -24.20
C ALA A 368 19.63 4.18 -23.98
N ASP A 369 19.06 4.14 -22.78
CA ASP A 369 17.83 3.39 -22.52
C ASP A 369 16.63 3.99 -23.27
N MET A 370 16.55 5.32 -23.39
CA MET A 370 15.54 5.97 -24.19
C MET A 370 15.65 5.53 -25.66
N GLU A 371 16.84 5.58 -26.24
CA GLU A 371 17.09 5.19 -27.65
C GLU A 371 16.83 3.70 -27.91
N SER A 372 17.12 2.83 -26.93
CA SER A 372 17.03 1.37 -27.10
C SER A 372 15.73 0.74 -26.61
N LYS A 373 14.95 1.44 -25.79
CA LYS A 373 13.71 0.92 -25.17
C LYS A 373 12.48 1.74 -25.53
N LEU A 374 12.48 3.06 -25.24
CA LEU A 374 11.31 3.92 -25.40
C LEU A 374 10.98 4.15 -26.88
N ILE A 375 11.94 4.56 -27.69
CA ILE A 375 11.73 4.82 -29.11
C ILE A 375 11.23 3.56 -29.83
N PRO A 376 11.87 2.37 -29.69
CA PRO A 376 11.38 1.15 -30.33
C PRO A 376 9.97 0.74 -29.88
N LEU A 377 9.58 1.01 -28.63
CA LEU A 377 8.22 0.76 -28.17
C LEU A 377 7.21 1.70 -28.83
N ILE A 378 7.51 3.01 -28.90
CA ILE A 378 6.65 3.98 -29.59
C ILE A 378 6.51 3.61 -31.07
N ASP A 379 7.63 3.28 -31.75
CA ASP A 379 7.62 2.84 -33.15
C ASP A 379 6.74 1.59 -33.36
N ALA A 380 6.80 0.62 -32.44
CA ALA A 380 5.96 -0.58 -32.47
C ALA A 380 4.46 -0.23 -32.33
N PHE A 381 4.12 0.73 -31.45
CA PHE A 381 2.75 1.23 -31.33
C PHE A 381 2.29 1.95 -32.60
N VAL A 382 3.11 2.86 -33.14
CA VAL A 382 2.79 3.55 -34.40
C VAL A 382 2.53 2.54 -35.51
N GLN A 383 3.38 1.54 -35.67
CA GLN A 383 3.18 0.46 -36.63
C GLN A 383 1.87 -0.30 -36.40
N ALA A 384 1.57 -0.68 -35.16
CA ALA A 384 0.36 -1.41 -34.79
C ALA A 384 -0.93 -0.62 -35.08
N TYR A 385 -0.89 0.71 -34.99
CA TYR A 385 -2.03 1.59 -35.28
C TYR A 385 -2.18 2.00 -36.75
N THR A 386 -1.09 1.93 -37.57
CA THR A 386 -1.09 2.53 -38.91
C THR A 386 -0.90 1.52 -40.02
N GLU A 387 -0.26 0.39 -39.84
CA GLU A 387 0.00 -0.61 -40.84
C GLU A 387 -1.10 -1.66 -40.92
N GLU A 388 -1.43 -2.15 -42.12
CA GLU A 388 -2.49 -3.14 -42.34
C GLU A 388 -2.21 -4.46 -41.59
N ASP A 389 -0.95 -4.91 -41.56
CA ASP A 389 -0.51 -6.11 -40.87
C ASP A 389 -0.08 -5.83 -39.40
N GLY A 390 -0.09 -4.56 -38.99
CA GLY A 390 0.30 -4.13 -37.65
C GLY A 390 1.78 -4.43 -37.31
N TYR A 391 2.08 -4.50 -36.02
CA TYR A 391 3.40 -4.92 -35.54
C TYR A 391 3.39 -6.42 -35.27
N GLN A 392 4.14 -7.20 -36.02
CA GLN A 392 4.22 -8.67 -35.89
C GLN A 392 2.83 -9.37 -35.90
N GLY A 393 1.87 -8.83 -36.65
CA GLY A 393 0.51 -9.34 -36.72
C GLY A 393 -0.44 -8.81 -35.63
N ILE A 394 0.03 -7.92 -34.76
CA ILE A 394 -0.79 -7.24 -33.76
C ILE A 394 -1.25 -5.90 -34.32
N THR A 395 -2.56 -5.76 -34.54
CA THR A 395 -3.20 -4.50 -34.97
C THR A 395 -3.99 -3.89 -33.81
N LEU A 396 -3.98 -2.56 -33.73
CA LEU A 396 -4.69 -1.77 -32.74
C LEU A 396 -5.65 -0.76 -33.40
N SER A 397 -6.71 -0.40 -32.68
CA SER A 397 -7.75 0.53 -33.15
C SER A 397 -7.47 1.96 -32.68
N GLN A 398 -7.44 2.92 -33.62
CA GLN A 398 -7.31 4.34 -33.26
C GLN A 398 -8.53 4.87 -32.51
N ASP A 399 -9.74 4.37 -32.79
CA ASP A 399 -10.95 4.74 -32.04
C ASP A 399 -10.85 4.27 -30.57
N GLU A 400 -10.33 3.05 -30.32
CA GLU A 400 -10.08 2.57 -28.96
C GLU A 400 -8.96 3.34 -28.24
N LEU A 401 -7.94 3.82 -28.99
CA LEU A 401 -6.90 4.71 -28.45
C LEU A 401 -7.51 6.04 -27.99
N ASP A 402 -8.33 6.67 -28.84
CA ASP A 402 -8.97 7.94 -28.53
C ASP A 402 -9.84 7.83 -27.27
N GLU A 403 -10.67 6.80 -27.18
CA GLU A 403 -11.49 6.53 -25.98
C GLU A 403 -10.63 6.26 -24.74
N SER A 404 -9.50 5.58 -24.87
CA SER A 404 -8.55 5.32 -23.78
C SER A 404 -7.93 6.62 -23.27
N VAL A 405 -7.45 7.49 -24.17
CA VAL A 405 -6.87 8.78 -23.77
C VAL A 405 -7.94 9.72 -23.20
N VAL A 406 -9.18 9.68 -23.73
CA VAL A 406 -10.31 10.41 -23.13
C VAL A 406 -10.54 9.99 -21.66
N ARG A 407 -10.51 8.69 -21.34
CA ARG A 407 -10.64 8.22 -19.95
C ARG A 407 -9.49 8.73 -19.06
N ILE A 408 -8.24 8.66 -19.56
CA ILE A 408 -7.07 9.18 -18.84
C ILE A 408 -7.22 10.67 -18.53
N LEU A 409 -7.54 11.49 -19.54
CA LEU A 409 -7.69 12.93 -19.36
C LEU A 409 -8.92 13.29 -18.52
N THR A 410 -10.02 12.55 -18.64
CA THR A 410 -11.21 12.74 -17.80
C THR A 410 -10.88 12.50 -16.32
N MET A 411 -10.13 11.45 -16.00
CA MET A 411 -9.62 11.20 -14.65
C MET A 411 -8.71 12.34 -14.18
N LYS A 412 -7.77 12.81 -15.00
CA LYS A 412 -6.90 13.96 -14.68
C LYS A 412 -7.74 15.22 -14.39
N PHE A 413 -8.81 15.50 -15.14
CA PHE A 413 -9.74 16.59 -14.83
C PHE A 413 -10.51 16.37 -13.54
N ASN A 414 -11.04 15.15 -13.32
CA ASN A 414 -11.84 14.85 -12.15
C ASN A 414 -11.05 14.98 -10.82
N ARG A 415 -9.73 14.78 -10.88
CA ARG A 415 -8.82 14.88 -9.72
C ARG A 415 -8.04 16.21 -9.66
N GLY A 416 -8.38 17.17 -10.51
CA GLY A 416 -7.72 18.50 -10.53
C GLY A 416 -6.25 18.44 -11.00
N ILE A 417 -5.81 17.34 -11.61
CA ILE A 417 -4.44 17.23 -12.15
C ILE A 417 -4.26 18.24 -13.27
N MET A 418 -5.28 18.44 -14.10
CA MET A 418 -5.24 19.43 -15.19
C MET A 418 -5.16 20.87 -14.65
N ASP A 419 -5.61 21.14 -13.44
CA ASP A 419 -5.56 22.47 -12.82
C ASP A 419 -4.12 22.86 -12.39
N LEU A 420 -3.16 21.92 -12.40
CA LEU A 420 -1.74 22.19 -12.13
C LEU A 420 -1.12 23.15 -13.15
N ALA A 421 -1.65 23.22 -14.37
CA ALA A 421 -1.22 24.19 -15.37
C ALA A 421 -1.53 25.66 -14.97
N GLU A 422 -2.50 25.85 -14.08
CA GLU A 422 -2.94 27.16 -13.56
C GLU A 422 -2.48 27.41 -12.11
N ASP A 423 -1.66 26.51 -11.53
CA ASP A 423 -1.18 26.63 -10.14
C ASP A 423 -0.11 27.73 -10.02
N GLU A 424 -0.49 28.86 -9.44
CA GLU A 424 0.39 30.02 -9.25
C GLU A 424 1.29 29.93 -8.00
N ARG A 425 1.20 28.85 -7.20
CA ARG A 425 2.03 28.69 -6.00
C ARG A 425 3.52 28.58 -6.37
N THR A 426 4.33 29.28 -5.65
CA THR A 426 5.80 29.18 -5.75
C THR A 426 6.28 27.83 -5.20
N LEU A 427 7.46 27.40 -5.64
CA LEU A 427 8.10 26.19 -5.12
C LEU A 427 8.23 26.22 -3.58
N GLU A 428 8.58 27.38 -3.01
CA GLU A 428 8.74 27.55 -1.56
C GLU A 428 7.38 27.44 -0.81
N GLU A 429 6.28 27.89 -1.39
CA GLU A 429 4.95 27.71 -0.80
C GLU A 429 4.53 26.22 -0.83
N LYS A 430 4.86 25.49 -1.90
CA LYS A 430 4.61 24.04 -1.99
C LYS A 430 5.43 23.28 -0.96
N LYS A 431 6.72 23.60 -0.80
CA LYS A 431 7.60 23.02 0.22
C LYS A 431 7.10 23.24 1.63
N ALA A 432 6.65 24.47 1.96
CA ALA A 432 6.11 24.78 3.29
C ALA A 432 4.88 23.91 3.63
N VAL A 433 4.02 23.61 2.65
CA VAL A 433 2.89 22.68 2.83
C VAL A 433 3.39 21.27 3.12
N ALA A 434 4.38 20.79 2.40
CA ALA A 434 4.94 19.45 2.59
C ALA A 434 5.58 19.30 3.98
N GLU A 435 6.34 20.30 4.46
CA GLU A 435 6.91 20.32 5.81
C GLU A 435 5.85 20.30 6.92
N GLU A 436 4.69 20.96 6.71
CA GLU A 436 3.61 20.99 7.69
C GLU A 436 2.84 19.67 7.76
N VAL A 437 2.62 19.00 6.62
CA VAL A 437 1.71 17.88 6.47
C VAL A 437 2.39 16.53 6.65
N VAL A 438 3.54 16.31 5.98
CA VAL A 438 4.20 15.00 5.92
C VAL A 438 4.76 14.61 7.28
N GLY A 439 4.31 13.45 7.80
CA GLY A 439 4.71 12.94 9.10
C GLY A 439 4.34 13.86 10.27
N SER A 440 3.30 14.68 10.12
CA SER A 440 2.86 15.62 11.16
C SER A 440 2.53 14.91 12.47
N VAL A 441 2.62 15.64 13.58
CA VAL A 441 2.26 15.11 14.92
C VAL A 441 0.83 14.57 14.93
N ALA A 442 -0.09 15.26 14.26
CA ALA A 442 -1.49 14.85 14.19
C ALA A 442 -1.66 13.52 13.43
N ASN A 443 -0.98 13.36 12.30
CA ASN A 443 -1.01 12.12 11.53
C ASN A 443 -0.45 10.95 12.33
N ARG A 444 0.68 11.15 13.04
CA ARG A 444 1.29 10.11 13.87
C ARG A 444 0.46 9.73 15.11
N GLU A 445 -0.24 10.68 15.73
CA GLU A 445 -1.18 10.36 16.82
C GLU A 445 -2.40 9.59 16.29
N SER A 446 -2.90 9.90 15.09
CA SER A 446 -3.94 9.13 14.42
C SER A 446 -3.46 7.71 14.06
N GLU A 447 -2.25 7.57 13.51
CA GLU A 447 -1.59 6.28 13.26
C GLU A 447 -1.53 5.42 14.53
N ARG A 448 -1.11 6.01 15.65
CA ARG A 448 -1.03 5.34 16.95
C ARG A 448 -2.39 4.81 17.39
N LEU A 449 -3.45 5.62 17.27
CA LEU A 449 -4.82 5.23 17.63
C LEU A 449 -5.33 4.11 16.72
N ILE A 450 -5.21 4.26 15.40
CA ILE A 450 -5.60 3.25 14.41
C ILE A 450 -4.91 1.93 14.71
N SER A 451 -3.60 1.98 14.99
CA SER A 451 -2.80 0.77 15.29
C SER A 451 -3.23 0.09 16.58
N ALA A 452 -3.57 0.86 17.63
CA ALA A 452 -4.06 0.32 18.89
C ALA A 452 -5.42 -0.36 18.72
N ASN A 453 -6.31 0.20 17.90
CA ASN A 453 -7.63 -0.38 17.60
C ASN A 453 -7.53 -1.73 16.89
N ALA A 454 -6.44 -1.98 16.17
CA ALA A 454 -6.20 -3.23 15.46
C ALA A 454 -5.67 -4.36 16.35
N VAL A 455 -5.07 -4.04 17.50
CA VAL A 455 -4.43 -5.04 18.35
C VAL A 455 -5.44 -6.09 18.81
N THR A 456 -5.18 -7.35 18.44
CA THR A 456 -6.08 -8.47 18.73
C THR A 456 -5.51 -9.35 19.84
N VAL A 457 -6.18 -9.41 20.96
CA VAL A 457 -5.86 -10.37 22.04
C VAL A 457 -6.55 -11.70 21.74
N VAL A 458 -5.76 -12.68 21.32
CA VAL A 458 -6.25 -14.02 20.91
C VAL A 458 -6.49 -14.91 22.11
N LYS A 459 -5.65 -14.79 23.13
CA LYS A 459 -5.72 -15.55 24.40
C LYS A 459 -5.37 -14.63 25.57
N ASN A 460 -6.01 -14.81 26.73
CA ASN A 460 -5.72 -14.06 27.97
C ASN A 460 -6.16 -14.88 29.16
N GLU A 461 -5.29 -15.80 29.66
CA GLU A 461 -5.57 -16.64 30.81
C GLU A 461 -5.53 -15.82 32.08
N ASN A 462 -6.45 -16.11 32.99
CA ASN A 462 -6.56 -15.49 34.33
C ASN A 462 -6.61 -13.94 34.29
N ASP A 463 -7.07 -13.33 33.16
CA ASP A 463 -7.10 -11.88 32.97
C ASP A 463 -5.72 -11.24 33.20
N LEU A 464 -4.65 -11.87 32.70
CA LEU A 464 -3.27 -11.38 32.79
C LEU A 464 -3.12 -9.98 32.17
N LEU A 465 -3.72 -9.79 31.00
CA LEU A 465 -3.69 -8.50 30.31
C LEU A 465 -4.90 -7.63 30.69
N PRO A 466 -4.71 -6.31 30.85
CA PRO A 466 -3.44 -5.59 30.79
C PRO A 466 -2.56 -5.93 32.01
N LEU A 467 -1.23 -5.98 31.78
CA LEU A 467 -0.27 -6.27 32.83
C LEU A 467 -0.40 -5.31 34.01
N LYS A 468 -0.52 -5.83 35.21
CA LYS A 468 -0.58 -5.06 36.47
C LYS A 468 0.80 -5.09 37.11
N LEU A 469 1.67 -4.19 36.67
CA LEU A 469 3.04 -4.11 37.16
C LEU A 469 3.11 -3.50 38.57
N ASP A 470 4.10 -3.94 39.34
CA ASP A 470 4.46 -3.41 40.63
C ASP A 470 5.96 -3.03 40.69
N GLU A 471 6.46 -2.56 41.83
CA GLU A 471 7.86 -2.14 42.02
C GLU A 471 8.89 -3.31 41.88
N HIS A 472 8.42 -4.54 41.91
CA HIS A 472 9.26 -5.72 41.74
C HIS A 472 9.17 -6.34 40.36
N SER A 473 8.32 -5.80 39.51
CA SER A 473 8.12 -6.31 38.15
C SER A 473 9.36 -6.14 37.29
N ARG A 474 9.71 -7.19 36.57
CA ARG A 474 10.87 -7.29 35.68
C ARG A 474 10.44 -7.84 34.33
N VAL A 475 10.29 -6.95 33.35
CA VAL A 475 9.79 -7.33 32.05
C VAL A 475 10.95 -7.62 31.11
N LEU A 476 11.00 -8.82 30.55
CA LEU A 476 11.93 -9.18 29.48
C LEU A 476 11.20 -9.09 28.13
N PHE A 477 11.52 -8.05 27.37
CA PHE A 477 11.12 -7.98 25.96
C PHE A 477 12.10 -8.79 25.12
N ALA A 478 11.61 -9.62 24.20
CA ALA A 478 12.44 -10.44 23.34
C ALA A 478 11.94 -10.44 21.90
N SER A 479 12.87 -10.38 20.94
CA SER A 479 12.56 -10.48 19.52
C SER A 479 13.78 -10.95 18.71
N THR A 480 13.56 -11.33 17.44
CA THR A 480 14.64 -11.73 16.53
C THR A 480 15.50 -10.56 16.04
N TYR A 481 14.91 -9.37 15.88
CA TYR A 481 15.57 -8.25 15.21
C TYR A 481 15.77 -7.04 16.10
N SER A 482 16.97 -6.45 16.05
CA SER A 482 17.33 -5.24 16.80
C SER A 482 16.47 -4.01 16.42
N ARG A 483 15.91 -3.97 15.22
CA ARG A 483 14.98 -2.90 14.81
C ARG A 483 13.74 -2.80 15.71
N ASN A 484 13.40 -3.86 16.45
CA ASN A 484 12.28 -3.90 17.36
C ASN A 484 12.60 -3.29 18.73
N ASN A 485 13.89 -3.13 19.09
CA ASN A 485 14.30 -2.65 20.40
C ASN A 485 13.68 -1.28 20.72
N ASN A 486 13.82 -0.30 19.83
CA ASN A 486 13.29 1.04 20.06
C ASN A 486 11.75 1.08 20.12
N ARG A 487 11.06 0.12 19.49
CA ARG A 487 9.60 -0.01 19.55
C ARG A 487 9.13 -0.43 20.94
N PHE A 488 9.84 -1.35 21.60
CA PHE A 488 9.60 -1.71 22.99
C PHE A 488 9.86 -0.52 23.93
N VAL A 489 10.98 0.17 23.74
CA VAL A 489 11.34 1.35 24.53
C VAL A 489 10.26 2.44 24.41
N LEU A 490 9.83 2.76 23.20
CA LEU A 490 8.80 3.77 22.95
C LEU A 490 7.49 3.43 23.67
N ALA A 491 7.03 2.19 23.59
CA ALA A 491 5.81 1.75 24.28
C ALA A 491 5.94 1.82 25.80
N TRP A 492 7.08 1.37 26.35
CA TRP A 492 7.35 1.45 27.79
C TRP A 492 7.35 2.89 28.30
N GLU A 493 8.04 3.79 27.62
CA GLU A 493 8.11 5.19 28.03
C GLU A 493 6.75 5.91 27.90
N ARG A 494 5.94 5.58 26.88
CA ARG A 494 4.56 6.07 26.76
C ARG A 494 3.68 5.57 27.92
N ALA A 495 3.79 4.30 28.30
CA ALA A 495 3.10 3.74 29.46
C ALA A 495 3.57 4.39 30.77
N LYS A 496 4.87 4.68 30.90
CA LYS A 496 5.45 5.40 32.06
C LYS A 496 4.92 6.83 32.14
N GLN A 497 4.84 7.54 31.04
CA GLN A 497 4.23 8.91 30.99
C GLN A 497 2.75 8.86 31.37
N ALA A 498 2.04 7.80 30.99
CA ALA A 498 0.64 7.59 31.38
C ALA A 498 0.49 7.19 32.88
N GLY A 499 1.59 7.02 33.63
CA GLY A 499 1.55 6.64 35.03
C GLY A 499 1.24 5.17 35.29
N LEU A 500 1.38 4.32 34.28
CA LEU A 500 1.08 2.87 34.36
C LEU A 500 2.30 2.04 34.83
N ILE A 501 3.51 2.62 34.78
CA ILE A 501 4.73 1.94 35.18
C ILE A 501 5.12 2.42 36.59
N PRO A 502 5.09 1.56 37.62
CA PRO A 502 5.50 1.91 38.98
C PRO A 502 7.00 2.25 39.05
N GLU A 503 7.35 3.12 40.02
CA GLU A 503 8.75 3.34 40.37
C GLU A 503 9.35 2.04 40.93
N GLY A 504 10.47 1.60 40.33
CA GLY A 504 11.12 0.31 40.69
C GLY A 504 10.85 -0.80 39.70
N ALA A 505 9.78 -0.77 38.90
CA ALA A 505 9.62 -1.67 37.76
C ALA A 505 10.73 -1.42 36.72
N ASP A 506 11.23 -2.50 36.10
CA ASP A 506 12.37 -2.41 35.17
C ASP A 506 12.19 -3.38 34.01
N TYR A 507 12.87 -3.10 32.89
CA TYR A 507 12.87 -3.96 31.72
C TYR A 507 14.27 -4.24 31.20
N LYS A 508 14.41 -5.34 30.44
CA LYS A 508 15.54 -5.60 29.56
C LYS A 508 15.02 -6.03 28.20
N ILE A 509 15.84 -5.83 27.17
CA ILE A 509 15.50 -6.23 25.79
C ILE A 509 16.53 -7.25 25.33
N LEU A 510 16.05 -8.38 24.83
CA LEU A 510 16.83 -9.46 24.29
C LEU A 510 16.62 -9.56 22.77
N GLN A 511 17.70 -9.47 22.01
CA GLN A 511 17.73 -9.88 20.63
C GLN A 511 18.27 -11.31 20.55
N HIS A 512 17.50 -12.21 19.97
CA HIS A 512 17.94 -13.59 19.79
C HIS A 512 18.10 -13.98 18.32
N TYR A 513 18.91 -15.03 18.10
CA TYR A 513 19.11 -15.64 16.81
C TYR A 513 18.63 -17.11 16.84
N ASN A 514 18.94 -17.88 15.82
CA ASN A 514 18.58 -19.29 15.70
C ASN A 514 19.22 -20.13 16.83
N TRP A 515 18.43 -20.43 17.86
CA TRP A 515 18.87 -21.24 19.00
C TRP A 515 18.16 -22.57 19.06
N THR A 516 18.94 -23.60 19.35
CA THR A 516 18.46 -24.97 19.53
C THR A 516 18.56 -25.45 20.98
N GLY A 517 19.08 -24.60 21.90
CA GLY A 517 19.20 -24.88 23.33
C GLY A 517 19.41 -23.61 24.15
N LEU A 518 18.85 -23.57 25.37
CA LEU A 518 18.68 -22.32 26.11
C LEU A 518 19.82 -21.87 27.00
N PRO A 519 20.50 -22.70 27.86
CA PRO A 519 21.05 -22.07 29.07
C PRO A 519 22.30 -21.21 28.83
N ASP A 520 23.22 -21.63 27.99
CA ASP A 520 24.59 -21.06 27.97
C ASP A 520 24.87 -20.07 26.84
N GLN A 521 23.89 -19.71 26.05
CA GLN A 521 24.09 -18.82 24.90
C GLN A 521 23.99 -17.34 25.32
N VAL A 522 25.01 -16.57 24.96
CA VAL A 522 25.07 -15.11 25.18
C VAL A 522 24.62 -14.39 23.93
N ASN A 523 23.71 -13.47 24.07
CA ASN A 523 23.25 -12.61 22.97
C ASN A 523 23.33 -11.13 23.30
N SER A 524 23.00 -10.34 22.26
CA SER A 524 22.83 -8.91 22.45
C SER A 524 21.60 -8.63 23.28
N ALA A 525 21.79 -8.30 24.55
CA ALA A 525 20.76 -7.76 25.41
C ALA A 525 21.14 -6.40 25.94
N ILE A 526 20.16 -5.54 26.12
CA ILE A 526 20.33 -4.19 26.66
C ILE A 526 19.49 -4.00 27.93
N ASN A 527 20.05 -3.25 28.88
CA ASN A 527 19.36 -2.79 30.07
C ASN A 527 18.47 -1.59 29.75
N SER A 528 17.55 -1.25 30.63
CA SER A 528 16.65 -0.09 30.48
C SER A 528 17.38 1.26 30.40
N ASP A 529 18.61 1.35 30.87
CA ASP A 529 19.47 2.53 30.74
C ASP A 529 20.26 2.58 29.42
N GLY A 530 20.01 1.63 28.50
CA GLY A 530 20.68 1.53 27.21
C GLY A 530 22.06 0.90 27.25
N THR A 531 22.57 0.48 28.42
CA THR A 531 23.86 -0.22 28.52
C THR A 531 23.73 -1.69 28.13
N ASN A 532 24.82 -2.29 27.66
CA ASN A 532 24.83 -3.71 27.34
C ASN A 532 24.69 -4.58 28.60
N PHE A 533 23.85 -5.60 28.50
CA PHE A 533 23.78 -6.67 29.50
C PHE A 533 24.83 -7.73 29.18
N TYR A 534 25.61 -8.11 30.19
CA TYR A 534 26.63 -9.13 30.07
C TYR A 534 26.22 -10.33 30.95
N GLY A 535 25.64 -11.35 30.33
CA GLY A 535 25.17 -12.56 30.98
C GLY A 535 24.64 -13.58 30.00
N THR A 536 24.17 -14.70 30.50
CA THR A 536 23.54 -15.76 29.68
C THR A 536 22.04 -15.52 29.50
N ASN A 537 21.42 -16.26 28.59
CA ASN A 537 19.96 -16.29 28.49
C ASN A 537 19.31 -16.76 29.79
N GLN A 538 19.92 -17.73 30.48
CA GLN A 538 19.48 -18.20 31.78
C GLN A 538 19.42 -17.04 32.79
N ASP A 539 20.46 -16.21 32.87
CA ASP A 539 20.48 -15.03 33.76
C ASP A 539 19.32 -14.07 33.46
N LEU A 540 18.99 -13.86 32.19
CA LEU A 540 17.84 -13.02 31.80
C LEU A 540 16.50 -13.64 32.17
N LEU A 541 16.33 -14.93 31.89
CA LEU A 541 15.09 -15.65 32.20
C LEU A 541 14.90 -15.82 33.71
N ASP A 542 15.97 -15.97 34.48
CA ASP A 542 15.89 -16.00 35.94
C ASP A 542 15.55 -14.62 36.52
N TRP A 543 16.06 -13.53 35.89
CA TRP A 543 15.83 -12.16 36.32
C TRP A 543 14.38 -11.71 36.10
N CYS A 544 13.75 -12.07 34.96
CA CYS A 544 12.42 -11.57 34.62
C CYS A 544 11.32 -12.18 35.50
N THR A 545 10.26 -11.42 35.72
CA THR A 545 8.97 -11.89 36.26
C THR A 545 7.94 -12.09 35.16
N VAL A 546 8.06 -11.33 34.06
CA VAL A 546 7.19 -11.39 32.88
C VAL A 546 8.07 -11.49 31.64
N LEU A 547 7.77 -12.41 30.75
CA LEU A 547 8.33 -12.50 29.40
C LEU A 547 7.33 -11.98 28.37
N VAL A 548 7.72 -11.01 27.54
CA VAL A 548 6.97 -10.55 26.37
C VAL A 548 7.81 -10.86 25.14
N HIS A 549 7.42 -11.86 24.37
CA HIS A 549 8.21 -12.34 23.23
C HIS A 549 7.48 -12.14 21.90
N ALA A 550 8.10 -11.38 20.98
CA ALA A 550 7.59 -11.17 19.63
C ALA A 550 8.16 -12.20 18.64
N SER A 551 7.28 -12.94 18.01
CA SER A 551 7.59 -13.80 16.86
C SER A 551 7.33 -13.03 15.56
N GLU A 552 7.99 -13.43 14.47
CA GLU A 552 7.89 -12.73 13.20
C GLU A 552 8.02 -13.74 12.04
N ILE A 553 6.88 -14.10 11.43
CA ILE A 553 6.86 -14.91 10.22
C ILE A 553 6.57 -14.03 9.00
N SER A 554 7.32 -14.23 7.92
CA SER A 554 7.11 -13.55 6.64
C SER A 554 6.23 -14.36 5.66
N SER A 555 6.02 -15.62 5.97
CA SER A 555 5.16 -16.56 5.22
C SER A 555 4.56 -17.54 6.21
N ALA A 556 3.34 -17.90 5.96
CA ALA A 556 2.62 -18.90 6.77
C ALA A 556 3.33 -20.26 6.83
N SER A 557 4.10 -20.64 5.81
CA SER A 557 4.93 -21.85 5.79
C SER A 557 6.12 -21.83 6.76
N ASN A 558 6.44 -20.67 7.35
CA ASN A 558 7.62 -20.49 8.24
C ASN A 558 7.35 -20.80 9.72
N ILE A 559 6.20 -21.39 10.06
CA ILE A 559 5.86 -21.71 11.45
C ILE A 559 6.87 -22.68 12.10
N ASP A 560 7.46 -23.62 11.36
CA ASP A 560 8.51 -24.52 11.87
C ASP A 560 9.89 -23.83 11.99
N GLY A 561 9.99 -22.57 11.60
CA GLY A 561 11.25 -21.82 11.59
C GLY A 561 11.66 -21.32 12.98
N TYR A 562 12.94 -20.97 13.14
CA TYR A 562 13.51 -20.50 14.40
C TYR A 562 12.82 -19.24 14.98
N ARG A 563 12.17 -18.45 14.11
CA ARG A 563 11.43 -17.24 14.53
C ARG A 563 10.16 -17.55 15.32
N VAL A 564 9.72 -18.81 15.30
CA VAL A 564 8.60 -19.33 16.07
C VAL A 564 9.11 -20.31 17.14
N THR A 565 10.00 -21.24 16.77
CA THR A 565 10.46 -22.28 17.71
C THR A 565 11.33 -21.72 18.84
N CYS A 566 12.11 -20.65 18.60
CA CYS A 566 12.82 -19.98 19.71
C CYS A 566 11.88 -19.30 20.71
N PRO A 567 10.92 -18.47 20.30
CA PRO A 567 9.86 -17.98 21.20
C PRO A 567 9.21 -19.08 22.04
N GLN A 568 8.83 -20.20 21.42
CA GLN A 568 8.24 -21.36 22.14
C GLN A 568 9.16 -21.89 23.23
N LEU A 569 10.47 -22.03 22.96
CA LEU A 569 11.44 -22.49 23.94
C LEU A 569 11.51 -21.55 25.17
N PHE A 570 11.50 -20.22 24.92
CA PHE A 570 11.51 -19.23 26.00
C PHE A 570 10.23 -19.25 26.84
N ILE A 571 9.07 -19.28 26.15
CA ILE A 571 7.77 -19.36 26.78
C ILE A 571 7.69 -20.61 27.67
N ASN A 572 7.95 -21.80 27.10
CA ASN A 572 7.89 -23.07 27.84
C ASN A 572 8.83 -23.10 29.07
N TYR A 573 10.00 -22.45 28.95
CA TYR A 573 10.93 -22.35 30.07
C TYR A 573 10.38 -21.46 31.18
N CYS A 574 9.84 -20.28 30.84
CA CYS A 574 9.24 -19.36 31.80
C CYS A 574 8.00 -19.96 32.49
N GLU A 575 7.14 -20.63 31.73
CA GLU A 575 5.98 -21.36 32.23
C GLU A 575 6.40 -22.44 33.27
N GLY A 576 7.48 -23.18 32.96
CA GLY A 576 8.05 -24.17 33.89
C GLY A 576 8.56 -23.57 35.20
N LEU A 577 8.80 -22.27 35.26
CA LEU A 577 9.19 -21.49 36.45
C LEU A 577 8.00 -20.75 37.09
N GLY A 578 6.80 -20.84 36.52
CA GLY A 578 5.60 -20.14 37.00
C GLY A 578 5.68 -18.63 36.80
N LYS A 579 6.27 -18.18 35.71
CA LYS A 579 6.38 -16.76 35.33
C LYS A 579 5.33 -16.42 34.25
N ASP A 580 4.84 -15.21 34.30
CA ASP A 580 3.87 -14.71 33.30
C ASP A 580 4.49 -14.61 31.90
N THR A 581 3.75 -15.06 30.90
CA THR A 581 4.21 -15.11 29.51
C THR A 581 3.23 -14.48 28.53
N VAL A 582 3.73 -13.64 27.62
CA VAL A 582 2.97 -13.02 26.54
C VAL A 582 3.68 -13.26 25.22
N ALA A 583 3.00 -13.92 24.29
CA ALA A 583 3.45 -14.07 22.90
C ALA A 583 2.84 -12.97 22.03
N ILE A 584 3.66 -12.31 21.20
CA ILE A 584 3.20 -11.37 20.16
C ILE A 584 3.46 -11.97 18.80
N SER A 585 2.40 -12.20 18.02
CA SER A 585 2.46 -12.46 16.57
C SER A 585 2.60 -11.11 15.85
N LEU A 586 3.79 -10.85 15.29
CA LEU A 586 4.14 -9.52 14.80
C LEU A 586 3.68 -9.26 13.35
N ASN A 587 3.72 -10.28 12.49
CA ASN A 587 3.37 -10.16 11.07
C ASN A 587 2.06 -10.90 10.76
N GLN A 588 2.14 -11.91 9.91
CA GLN A 588 0.98 -12.74 9.57
C GLN A 588 0.53 -13.52 10.81
N PRO A 589 -0.77 -13.50 11.16
CA PRO A 589 -1.25 -14.00 12.45
C PRO A 589 -1.30 -15.54 12.56
N TYR A 590 -0.83 -16.28 11.55
CA TYR A 590 -0.94 -17.73 11.51
C TYR A 590 -0.09 -18.46 12.54
N ASP A 591 0.93 -17.80 13.11
CA ASP A 591 1.80 -18.35 14.17
C ASP A 591 1.19 -18.27 15.59
N VAL A 592 0.06 -17.58 15.79
CA VAL A 592 -0.61 -17.53 17.11
C VAL A 592 -0.95 -18.93 17.64
N GLN A 593 -1.22 -19.90 16.75
CA GLN A 593 -1.50 -21.29 17.13
C GLN A 593 -0.29 -22.02 17.72
N ALA A 594 0.93 -21.51 17.50
CA ALA A 594 2.17 -22.11 17.97
C ALA A 594 2.47 -21.79 19.45
N PHE A 595 1.73 -20.84 20.03
CA PHE A 595 1.98 -20.33 21.39
C PHE A 595 0.90 -20.73 22.40
N SER A 596 0.29 -21.90 22.24
CA SER A 596 -0.79 -22.38 23.12
C SER A 596 -0.41 -22.39 24.61
N GLU A 597 0.88 -22.57 24.94
CA GLU A 597 1.38 -22.58 26.29
C GLU A 597 1.53 -21.18 26.93
N ALA A 598 1.61 -20.10 26.13
CA ALA A 598 1.67 -18.76 26.69
C ALA A 598 0.37 -18.38 27.41
N ASP A 599 0.46 -17.64 28.53
CA ASP A 599 -0.71 -17.14 29.26
C ASP A 599 -1.54 -16.16 28.42
N ALA A 600 -0.86 -15.33 27.62
CA ALA A 600 -1.53 -14.43 26.71
C ALA A 600 -0.90 -14.44 25.30
N ILE A 601 -1.75 -14.25 24.27
CA ILE A 601 -1.35 -14.20 22.86
C ILE A 601 -1.96 -12.95 22.23
N VAL A 602 -1.13 -12.16 21.56
CA VAL A 602 -1.52 -10.90 20.92
C VAL A 602 -1.07 -10.90 19.45
N ALA A 603 -1.93 -10.52 18.52
CA ALA A 603 -1.60 -10.32 17.10
C ALA A 603 -1.64 -8.83 16.75
N VAL A 604 -0.66 -8.35 15.92
CA VAL A 604 -0.49 -6.92 15.60
C VAL A 604 -0.34 -6.60 14.10
N TYR A 605 -0.26 -7.59 13.23
CA TYR A 605 -0.42 -7.52 11.77
C TYR A 605 0.58 -6.64 11.01
N GLY A 606 1.85 -6.61 11.39
CA GLY A 606 2.84 -6.00 10.53
C GLY A 606 4.12 -5.53 11.22
N THR A 607 5.20 -5.57 10.43
CA THR A 607 6.46 -4.89 10.72
C THR A 607 7.16 -4.55 9.43
N THR A 608 7.87 -3.43 9.38
CA THR A 608 8.76 -3.05 8.30
C THR A 608 10.21 -3.07 8.75
N SER A 609 11.14 -3.03 7.80
CA SER A 609 12.57 -2.87 8.08
C SER A 609 12.92 -1.45 8.54
N ALA A 610 12.02 -0.47 8.39
CA ALA A 610 12.25 0.90 8.81
C ALA A 610 12.60 0.98 10.30
N GLY A 611 13.71 1.63 10.60
CA GLY A 611 14.15 1.88 11.97
C GLY A 611 13.34 2.99 12.62
N LEU A 612 13.14 2.90 13.92
CA LEU A 612 12.59 3.98 14.74
C LEU A 612 13.75 4.68 15.44
N ASP A 613 13.98 5.95 15.15
CA ASP A 613 14.88 6.80 15.92
C ASP A 613 14.08 7.53 17.02
N ILE A 614 14.39 7.19 18.27
CA ILE A 614 13.78 7.79 19.46
C ILE A 614 14.74 8.74 20.19
N THR A 615 15.97 8.90 19.74
CA THR A 615 16.99 9.67 20.49
C THR A 615 16.63 11.14 20.63
N GLU A 616 16.00 11.74 19.62
CA GLU A 616 15.51 13.12 19.70
C GLU A 616 14.23 13.24 20.54
N SER A 617 13.49 12.15 20.73
CA SER A 617 12.22 12.12 21.46
C SER A 617 12.39 12.13 22.97
N PHE A 618 13.53 11.68 23.51
CA PHE A 618 13.78 11.62 24.93
C PHE A 618 14.17 12.96 25.59
N GLY A 619 14.59 13.96 24.79
CA GLY A 619 15.10 15.24 25.30
C GLY A 619 14.07 16.28 25.69
N GLY A 620 12.79 16.14 25.30
CA GLY A 620 11.79 17.22 25.37
C GLY A 620 10.50 16.93 26.12
N GLY A 621 10.34 15.80 26.74
CA GLY A 621 9.11 15.46 27.50
C GLY A 621 7.95 14.95 26.64
N THR A 622 8.07 14.94 25.32
CA THR A 622 7.13 14.31 24.38
C THR A 622 7.87 13.25 23.59
N ILE A 623 7.45 11.98 23.71
CA ILE A 623 8.04 10.89 22.95
C ILE A 623 7.27 10.79 21.64
N SER A 624 7.91 11.18 20.55
CA SER A 624 7.43 11.03 19.18
C SER A 624 8.44 10.24 18.35
N ALA A 625 8.00 9.56 17.33
CA ALA A 625 8.88 9.00 16.32
C ALA A 625 9.26 10.11 15.33
N ASN A 626 10.54 10.27 15.03
CA ASN A 626 11.02 11.30 14.10
C ASN A 626 11.06 10.82 12.65
N ALA A 627 11.01 9.51 12.43
CA ALA A 627 10.93 8.90 11.12
C ALA A 627 9.75 7.94 11.03
N ALA A 628 9.29 7.67 9.83
CA ALA A 628 8.29 6.65 9.60
C ALA A 628 8.77 5.28 10.10
N PHE A 629 7.90 4.59 10.80
CA PHE A 629 8.17 3.23 11.28
C PHE A 629 6.85 2.46 11.32
N SER A 630 6.93 1.13 11.31
CA SER A 630 5.75 0.30 11.53
C SER A 630 5.27 0.45 12.98
N PRO A 631 4.07 0.97 13.24
CA PRO A 631 3.58 1.27 14.59
C PRO A 631 3.07 0.03 15.34
N ASN A 632 2.88 -1.09 14.66
CA ASN A 632 2.12 -2.26 15.13
C ASN A 632 2.68 -2.86 16.43
N LEU A 633 4.00 -3.13 16.50
CA LEU A 633 4.61 -3.68 17.72
C LEU A 633 4.49 -2.72 18.90
N THR A 634 4.71 -1.43 18.67
CA THR A 634 4.58 -0.41 19.71
C THR A 634 3.15 -0.39 20.25
N ALA A 635 2.14 -0.38 19.37
CA ALA A 635 0.74 -0.44 19.75
C ALA A 635 0.38 -1.72 20.51
N GLY A 636 0.89 -2.88 20.07
CA GLY A 636 0.70 -4.14 20.77
C GLY A 636 1.22 -4.10 22.22
N VAL A 637 2.42 -3.56 22.41
CA VAL A 637 3.00 -3.41 23.76
C VAL A 637 2.25 -2.36 24.58
N GLU A 638 1.78 -1.27 23.98
CA GLU A 638 0.95 -0.26 24.65
C GLU A 638 -0.39 -0.87 25.14
N VAL A 639 -1.01 -1.77 24.37
CA VAL A 639 -2.19 -2.53 24.81
C VAL A 639 -1.82 -3.51 25.94
N ILE A 640 -0.73 -4.28 25.80
CA ILE A 640 -0.26 -5.19 26.86
C ILE A 640 -0.02 -4.45 28.18
N LEU A 641 0.53 -3.23 28.14
CA LEU A 641 0.80 -2.40 29.32
C LEU A 641 -0.42 -1.61 29.81
N GLY A 642 -1.55 -1.64 29.08
CA GLY A 642 -2.81 -0.98 29.46
C GLY A 642 -2.90 0.49 29.10
N THR A 643 -2.05 1.02 28.20
CA THR A 643 -2.19 2.37 27.66
C THR A 643 -3.46 2.51 26.80
N PHE A 644 -3.81 1.44 26.10
CA PHE A 644 -5.06 1.27 25.35
C PHE A 644 -5.75 -0.02 25.78
N GLY A 645 -7.08 -0.09 25.61
CA GLY A 645 -7.83 -1.34 25.72
C GLY A 645 -7.68 -2.17 24.43
N ALA A 646 -7.89 -3.47 24.54
CA ALA A 646 -7.94 -4.39 23.41
C ALA A 646 -9.34 -4.40 22.77
N SER A 647 -9.43 -4.24 21.44
CA SER A 647 -10.70 -4.28 20.71
C SER A 647 -10.64 -5.07 19.41
N GLY A 648 -9.44 -5.26 18.86
CA GLY A 648 -9.22 -5.90 17.57
C GLY A 648 -9.75 -7.34 17.49
N LYS A 649 -10.05 -7.77 16.26
CA LYS A 649 -10.53 -9.12 15.93
C LYS A 649 -9.68 -9.70 14.80
N LEU A 650 -9.48 -11.03 14.80
CA LEU A 650 -8.78 -11.68 13.68
C LEU A 650 -9.52 -11.40 12.37
N PRO A 651 -8.85 -10.83 11.38
CA PRO A 651 -9.47 -10.54 10.07
C PRO A 651 -9.39 -11.73 9.12
N VAL A 652 -8.83 -12.84 9.57
CA VAL A 652 -8.67 -14.10 8.83
C VAL A 652 -8.92 -15.29 9.77
N ASP A 653 -9.35 -16.41 9.19
CA ASP A 653 -9.31 -17.70 9.88
C ASP A 653 -7.86 -18.14 10.12
N ILE A 654 -7.60 -18.77 11.24
CA ILE A 654 -6.32 -19.41 11.54
C ILE A 654 -6.48 -20.93 11.38
N PRO A 655 -6.18 -21.48 10.19
CA PRO A 655 -6.25 -22.92 9.98
C PRO A 655 -5.10 -23.63 10.68
N ARG A 656 -5.31 -24.89 11.07
CA ARG A 656 -4.30 -25.70 11.76
C ARG A 656 -3.13 -26.03 10.84
N TYR A 657 -1.94 -25.59 11.22
CA TYR A 657 -0.70 -25.90 10.53
C TYR A 657 -0.32 -27.37 10.72
N ILE A 658 0.12 -28.03 9.64
CA ILE A 658 0.61 -29.41 9.64
C ILE A 658 2.14 -29.35 9.68
N SER A 659 2.72 -29.55 10.87
CA SER A 659 4.16 -29.44 11.08
C SER A 659 4.98 -30.26 10.09
N GLY A 660 6.05 -29.69 9.56
CA GLY A 660 6.98 -30.30 8.61
C GLY A 660 6.47 -30.36 7.17
N THR A 661 5.28 -29.83 6.87
CA THR A 661 4.71 -29.88 5.51
C THR A 661 4.70 -28.52 4.81
N GLY A 662 4.72 -27.42 5.54
CA GLY A 662 4.50 -26.07 5.01
C GLY A 662 3.06 -25.80 4.62
N THR A 663 2.09 -26.64 5.03
CA THR A 663 0.67 -26.55 4.64
C THR A 663 -0.27 -26.53 5.83
N TYR A 664 -1.54 -26.23 5.58
CA TYR A 664 -2.60 -26.14 6.55
C TYR A 664 -3.69 -27.19 6.28
N SER A 665 -4.40 -27.60 7.32
CA SER A 665 -5.61 -28.42 7.23
C SER A 665 -6.87 -27.53 7.21
N ASP A 666 -8.02 -28.14 6.96
CA ASP A 666 -9.32 -27.45 7.00
C ASP A 666 -9.81 -27.16 8.43
N GLU A 667 -9.12 -27.66 9.46
CA GLU A 667 -9.47 -27.40 10.86
C GLU A 667 -9.10 -25.97 11.23
N ILE A 668 -10.06 -25.18 11.70
CA ILE A 668 -9.85 -23.80 12.15
C ILE A 668 -9.55 -23.81 13.67
N VAL A 669 -8.37 -23.29 14.03
CA VAL A 669 -7.92 -23.15 15.44
C VAL A 669 -8.55 -21.92 16.07
N TYR A 670 -8.52 -20.79 15.37
CA TYR A 670 -9.18 -19.55 15.76
C TYR A 670 -9.95 -19.01 14.53
N PRO A 671 -11.26 -18.80 14.66
CA PRO A 671 -12.05 -18.31 13.53
C PRO A 671 -11.87 -16.81 13.30
N LEU A 672 -12.15 -16.37 12.08
CA LEU A 672 -12.38 -14.98 11.73
C LEU A 672 -13.30 -14.31 12.78
N GLY A 673 -12.99 -13.08 13.17
CA GLY A 673 -13.73 -12.33 14.18
C GLY A 673 -13.40 -12.72 15.64
N HIS A 674 -12.53 -13.72 15.85
CA HIS A 674 -12.06 -14.04 17.20
C HIS A 674 -11.16 -12.94 17.76
N GLY A 675 -11.35 -12.62 19.03
CA GLY A 675 -10.53 -11.66 19.78
C GLY A 675 -11.23 -11.29 21.10
N LEU A 676 -10.43 -11.13 22.14
CA LEU A 676 -10.86 -10.73 23.47
C LEU A 676 -10.79 -9.20 23.62
N SER A 677 -11.62 -8.63 24.47
CA SER A 677 -11.65 -7.18 24.73
C SER A 677 -11.55 -6.90 26.22
N TYR A 678 -10.87 -5.82 26.58
CA TYR A 678 -10.78 -5.32 27.95
C TYR A 678 -10.61 -3.80 27.99
#